data_1e6c1cc0580accfbb5942aa7ddc96fa8
#
_entry.id   1e6c1cc0580accfbb5942aa7ddc96fa8
#
_cell.length_a   1.000
_cell.length_b   1.000
_cell.length_c   1.000
_cell.angle_alpha   90.00
_cell.angle_beta   90.00
_cell.angle_gamma   90.00
#
_symmetry.space_group_name_H-M   'P 1'
#
loop_
_entity.id
_entity.type
_entity.pdbx_description
1 polymer ?
#
loop_
_entity_poly.entity_id
_entity_poly.type
_entity_poly.pdbx_seq_one_letter_code
_entity_poly.pdbx_strand_id
1 'polypeptide(L)'
;MRSFLKNITDWYFTKKAIPYWCILLLDSIQVLIAGYISLFLTRRGAFTHPEAFIANSWGLLFNVLLYSISFKAFHTYHGIVRYSTFHDLANISSSTLAAAMVSYGFSKLLRYQGVTSVIMPNFYGEFIIFVCVTLSMFIIRVVVKFMFEFSRTDRRSSNVFIYGVLEGGISLAKSVFNQDVKKYNLKGFISPNGDFVGQRLLGVRVYPDNLNLINVMTENNIDVVMVSPMQTDHFRENQELLTAITDAGVKIMVMSQAEEWDGRSALSHERMREVEIEDLLPRDKIEVDMDAIGQNLRRKRILITGAAGSIGSEMVRQIAKYTPAEMVLIDQAETPMHDVRLYMAEHFPKIKCFTIVGSITNKTFMETIFCSHKPDYVLHAAAYKHVPMMEDNPAMAVQNNIAGTRVIADLAVKYKTAKFVMISTDKAVNPTNVMGCSKRICEIYCQSLNQAILDGKVDGVTQFVTTRFGNVLGSNGSVIPIFREQIKNGGPITVTDPEVVRYFMLIPEACKLVLEAGTMGKGGEIYVFDMGQPVKIVNLAKRMIKLSGAKDVKIVFTGLRDGEKLYEEVLAKAENTLPTDHPKIMIAQVREYDYESAIQNEERLLQASYTFDDMEIVRIMKEIVPEYKSHCSKYECLDSVN
;
A
#
# COMPACT_ATOMS: atom_id res chain seq x y z
N MET A 1 47.87 -1.26 -2.43
CA MET A 1 47.28 -1.89 -3.63
C MET A 1 45.76 -1.76 -3.65
N ARG A 2 44.97 -2.10 -2.58
CA ARG A 2 43.50 -1.92 -2.53
C ARG A 2 43.04 -0.47 -2.72
N SER A 3 43.71 0.54 -2.14
CA SER A 3 43.30 1.96 -2.27
C SER A 3 43.55 2.52 -3.67
N PHE A 4 44.64 2.09 -4.32
CA PHE A 4 45.00 2.49 -5.69
C PHE A 4 44.04 1.90 -6.73
N LEU A 5 43.69 0.63 -6.60
CA LEU A 5 42.64 -0.01 -7.43
C LEU A 5 41.27 0.66 -7.23
N LYS A 6 40.92 1.03 -5.99
CA LYS A 6 39.70 1.72 -5.69
C LYS A 6 39.66 3.11 -6.35
N ASN A 7 40.71 3.87 -6.29
CA ASN A 7 40.76 5.20 -6.92
C ASN A 7 40.67 5.14 -8.46
N ILE A 8 41.25 4.12 -9.09
CA ILE A 8 41.15 3.89 -10.55
C ILE A 8 39.73 3.45 -10.91
N THR A 9 39.12 2.55 -10.14
CA THR A 9 37.73 2.10 -10.36
C THR A 9 36.73 3.23 -10.15
N ASP A 10 36.87 4.01 -9.07
CA ASP A 10 36.00 5.14 -8.80
C ASP A 10 36.13 6.22 -9.89
N TRP A 11 37.37 6.52 -10.37
CA TRP A 11 37.57 7.45 -11.48
C TRP A 11 36.95 6.94 -12.79
N TYR A 12 37.08 5.65 -13.09
CA TYR A 12 36.53 5.03 -14.30
C TYR A 12 35.01 4.97 -14.30
N PHE A 13 34.41 4.66 -13.15
CA PHE A 13 32.96 4.49 -13.04
C PHE A 13 32.16 5.76 -12.73
N THR A 14 32.81 6.86 -12.33
CA THR A 14 32.16 8.18 -12.19
C THR A 14 31.91 8.87 -13.54
N LYS A 15 32.59 8.51 -14.62
CA LYS A 15 32.29 9.03 -15.96
C LYS A 15 31.05 8.34 -16.56
N LYS A 16 30.14 9.13 -17.14
CA LYS A 16 28.84 8.66 -17.67
C LYS A 16 28.96 7.54 -18.70
N ALA A 17 29.94 7.55 -19.58
CA ALA A 17 30.29 6.44 -20.49
C ALA A 17 31.69 6.68 -21.09
N ILE A 18 32.39 5.59 -21.45
CA ILE A 18 33.60 5.66 -22.29
C ILE A 18 33.14 5.87 -23.72
N PRO A 19 33.81 6.76 -24.50
CA PRO A 19 33.50 6.90 -25.92
C PRO A 19 33.62 5.56 -26.65
N TYR A 20 32.66 5.26 -27.49
CA TYR A 20 32.56 3.99 -28.22
C TYR A 20 33.80 3.65 -29.06
N TRP A 21 34.52 4.66 -29.56
CA TRP A 21 35.75 4.49 -30.32
C TRP A 21 36.91 3.90 -29.47
N CYS A 22 36.92 4.17 -28.14
CA CYS A 22 37.91 3.57 -27.23
C CYS A 22 37.68 2.06 -27.10
N ILE A 23 36.41 1.61 -27.08
CA ILE A 23 36.08 0.18 -27.02
C ILE A 23 36.49 -0.49 -28.31
N LEU A 24 36.17 0.11 -29.47
CA LEU A 24 36.59 -0.42 -30.76
C LEU A 24 38.09 -0.49 -30.91
N LEU A 25 38.83 0.52 -30.43
CA LEU A 25 40.29 0.52 -30.43
C LEU A 25 40.84 -0.63 -29.56
N LEU A 26 40.28 -0.83 -28.36
CA LEU A 26 40.71 -1.90 -27.46
C LEU A 26 40.43 -3.29 -28.06
N ASP A 27 39.26 -3.49 -28.68
CA ASP A 27 38.89 -4.72 -29.37
C ASP A 27 39.82 -4.96 -30.58
N SER A 28 40.18 -3.92 -31.32
CA SER A 28 41.15 -3.99 -32.45
C SER A 28 42.57 -4.35 -32.00
N ILE A 29 43.02 -3.82 -30.87
CA ILE A 29 44.31 -4.18 -30.27
C ILE A 29 44.34 -5.66 -29.88
N GLN A 30 43.23 -6.19 -29.34
CA GLN A 30 43.13 -7.63 -29.01
C GLN A 30 43.28 -8.49 -30.26
N VAL A 31 42.72 -8.10 -31.41
CA VAL A 31 42.90 -8.81 -32.68
C VAL A 31 44.35 -8.81 -33.09
N LEU A 32 45.05 -7.67 -32.97
CA LEU A 32 46.48 -7.57 -33.29
C LEU A 32 47.35 -8.48 -32.42
N ILE A 33 47.10 -8.48 -31.10
CA ILE A 33 47.81 -9.34 -30.16
C ILE A 33 47.58 -10.83 -30.47
N ALA A 34 46.29 -11.19 -30.70
CA ALA A 34 45.95 -12.57 -31.07
C ALA A 34 46.58 -12.97 -32.40
N GLY A 35 46.70 -12.05 -33.34
CA GLY A 35 47.37 -12.23 -34.61
C GLY A 35 48.85 -12.57 -34.44
N TYR A 36 49.57 -11.83 -33.62
CA TYR A 36 51.01 -12.13 -33.34
C TYR A 36 51.18 -13.45 -32.57
N ILE A 37 50.26 -13.76 -31.62
CA ILE A 37 50.27 -15.07 -30.95
C ILE A 37 50.06 -16.20 -31.98
N SER A 38 49.09 -16.03 -32.88
CA SER A 38 48.82 -16.96 -33.96
C SER A 38 50.05 -17.16 -34.90
N LEU A 39 50.68 -16.05 -35.29
CA LEU A 39 51.88 -16.07 -36.11
C LEU A 39 53.02 -16.82 -35.42
N PHE A 40 53.24 -16.56 -34.13
CA PHE A 40 54.28 -17.28 -33.34
C PHE A 40 54.01 -18.78 -33.28
N LEU A 41 52.76 -19.19 -33.10
CA LEU A 41 52.40 -20.60 -32.97
C LEU A 41 52.43 -21.35 -34.32
N THR A 42 52.07 -20.68 -35.44
CA THR A 42 51.90 -21.34 -36.74
C THR A 42 53.06 -21.16 -37.70
N ARG A 43 53.87 -20.09 -37.53
CA ARG A 43 54.98 -19.72 -38.44
C ARG A 43 56.17 -19.13 -37.70
N ARG A 44 56.81 -19.91 -36.84
CA ARG A 44 57.99 -19.47 -36.05
C ARG A 44 59.09 -18.84 -36.91
N GLY A 45 59.34 -19.36 -38.13
CA GLY A 45 60.34 -18.83 -39.07
C GLY A 45 60.01 -17.42 -39.61
N ALA A 46 58.78 -16.88 -39.43
CA ALA A 46 58.45 -15.50 -39.83
C ALA A 46 59.18 -14.45 -38.98
N PHE A 47 59.64 -14.80 -37.77
CA PHE A 47 60.39 -13.90 -36.89
C PHE A 47 61.89 -13.88 -37.16
N THR A 48 62.43 -14.83 -37.96
CA THR A 48 63.84 -14.95 -38.25
C THR A 48 64.28 -14.18 -39.50
N HIS A 49 63.38 -13.83 -40.40
CA HIS A 49 63.61 -13.08 -41.62
C HIS A 49 62.83 -11.77 -41.66
N PRO A 50 63.53 -10.61 -41.77
CA PRO A 50 62.86 -9.28 -41.73
C PRO A 50 61.75 -9.08 -42.80
N GLU A 51 62.01 -9.52 -44.03
CA GLU A 51 61.02 -9.43 -45.11
C GLU A 51 59.76 -10.26 -44.86
N ALA A 52 59.91 -11.49 -44.33
CA ALA A 52 58.80 -12.35 -43.97
C ALA A 52 58.03 -11.77 -42.78
N PHE A 53 58.70 -11.16 -41.80
CA PHE A 53 58.04 -10.48 -40.69
C PHE A 53 57.20 -9.30 -41.16
N ILE A 54 57.74 -8.46 -42.05
CA ILE A 54 57.02 -7.31 -42.62
C ILE A 54 55.81 -7.76 -43.41
N ALA A 55 55.93 -8.76 -44.29
CA ALA A 55 54.84 -9.27 -45.10
C ALA A 55 53.70 -9.88 -44.26
N ASN A 56 54.03 -10.62 -43.19
CA ASN A 56 53.04 -11.14 -42.23
C ASN A 56 52.40 -10.00 -41.39
N SER A 57 53.18 -8.98 -41.00
CA SER A 57 52.64 -7.84 -40.23
C SER A 57 51.63 -7.04 -41.07
N TRP A 58 51.87 -6.81 -42.35
CA TRP A 58 50.87 -6.23 -43.25
C TRP A 58 49.61 -7.10 -43.38
N GLY A 59 49.75 -8.40 -43.41
CA GLY A 59 48.62 -9.34 -43.39
C GLY A 59 47.81 -9.27 -42.10
N LEU A 60 48.48 -9.12 -40.95
CA LEU A 60 47.80 -8.93 -39.67
C LEU A 60 47.11 -7.60 -39.57
N LEU A 61 47.69 -6.51 -40.06
CA LEU A 61 47.03 -5.19 -40.10
C LEU A 61 45.78 -5.22 -40.96
N PHE A 62 45.84 -5.88 -42.13
CA PHE A 62 44.67 -6.07 -42.97
C PHE A 62 43.60 -6.94 -42.28
N ASN A 63 44.01 -7.96 -41.53
CA ASN A 63 43.11 -8.78 -40.73
C ASN A 63 42.40 -7.94 -39.64
N VAL A 64 43.15 -7.08 -38.92
CA VAL A 64 42.54 -6.14 -37.95
C VAL A 64 41.48 -5.25 -38.59
N LEU A 65 41.74 -4.81 -39.82
CA LEU A 65 40.74 -4.00 -40.55
C LEU A 65 39.45 -4.79 -40.84
N LEU A 66 39.57 -6.06 -41.28
CA LEU A 66 38.42 -6.93 -41.53
C LEU A 66 37.60 -7.20 -40.26
N TYR A 67 38.27 -7.49 -39.13
CA TYR A 67 37.63 -7.66 -37.84
C TYR A 67 36.97 -6.37 -37.36
N SER A 68 37.59 -5.21 -37.54
CA SER A 68 37.03 -3.92 -37.16
C SER A 68 35.75 -3.58 -37.97
N ILE A 69 35.74 -3.93 -39.26
CA ILE A 69 34.51 -3.79 -40.10
C ILE A 69 33.42 -4.71 -39.57
N SER A 70 33.73 -5.96 -39.24
CA SER A 70 32.77 -6.89 -38.66
C SER A 70 32.24 -6.41 -37.31
N PHE A 71 33.10 -5.91 -36.42
CA PHE A 71 32.68 -5.30 -35.15
C PHE A 71 31.74 -4.14 -35.36
N LYS A 72 31.97 -3.34 -36.41
CA LYS A 72 31.06 -2.25 -36.76
C LYS A 72 29.73 -2.75 -37.29
N ALA A 73 29.71 -3.77 -38.12
CA ALA A 73 28.50 -4.35 -38.70
C ALA A 73 27.59 -5.01 -37.65
N PHE A 74 28.19 -5.70 -36.68
CA PHE A 74 27.45 -6.37 -35.57
C PHE A 74 27.25 -5.47 -34.33
N HIS A 75 27.64 -4.21 -34.38
CA HIS A 75 27.48 -3.22 -33.31
C HIS A 75 28.06 -3.66 -31.95
N THR A 76 29.14 -4.43 -31.91
CA THR A 76 29.70 -5.02 -30.69
C THR A 76 30.19 -3.98 -29.67
N TYR A 77 30.47 -2.76 -30.09
CA TYR A 77 30.97 -1.63 -29.28
C TYR A 77 29.91 -0.62 -28.86
N HIS A 78 28.65 -0.76 -29.30
CA HIS A 78 27.55 0.15 -28.93
C HIS A 78 27.02 -0.07 -27.51
N GLY A 79 27.26 -1.23 -26.92
CA GLY A 79 26.86 -1.57 -25.55
C GLY A 79 27.75 -0.91 -24.50
N ILE A 80 27.15 -0.52 -23.37
CA ILE A 80 27.92 -0.09 -22.20
C ILE A 80 28.52 -1.34 -21.56
N VAL A 81 29.84 -1.52 -21.63
CA VAL A 81 30.58 -2.76 -21.23
C VAL A 81 30.19 -3.26 -19.83
N ARG A 82 29.92 -2.34 -18.90
CA ARG A 82 29.52 -2.66 -17.52
C ARG A 82 28.13 -3.30 -17.37
N TYR A 83 27.28 -3.21 -18.42
CA TYR A 83 25.92 -3.78 -18.46
C TYR A 83 25.79 -4.90 -19.50
N SER A 84 26.90 -5.50 -19.94
CA SER A 84 26.90 -6.55 -20.96
C SER A 84 25.95 -7.69 -20.61
N THR A 85 25.12 -8.04 -21.58
CA THR A 85 24.10 -9.10 -21.52
C THR A 85 24.57 -10.36 -22.24
N PHE A 86 23.82 -11.46 -22.12
CA PHE A 86 24.07 -12.66 -22.92
C PHE A 86 23.95 -12.39 -24.43
N HIS A 87 23.08 -11.49 -24.83
CA HIS A 87 22.92 -11.08 -26.23
C HIS A 87 24.21 -10.41 -26.77
N ASP A 88 24.86 -9.56 -25.95
CA ASP A 88 26.12 -8.93 -26.37
C ASP A 88 27.24 -9.96 -26.57
N LEU A 89 27.28 -11.00 -25.73
CA LEU A 89 28.22 -12.11 -25.90
C LEU A 89 27.95 -12.92 -27.17
N ALA A 90 26.68 -13.15 -27.48
CA ALA A 90 26.28 -13.79 -28.72
C ALA A 90 26.68 -12.96 -29.95
N ASN A 91 26.48 -11.64 -29.92
CA ASN A 91 26.89 -10.73 -30.99
C ASN A 91 28.43 -10.71 -31.19
N ILE A 92 29.20 -10.76 -30.10
CA ILE A 92 30.65 -10.88 -30.19
C ILE A 92 31.06 -12.19 -30.88
N SER A 93 30.49 -13.31 -30.44
CA SER A 93 30.80 -14.62 -31.04
C SER A 93 30.45 -14.67 -32.54
N SER A 94 29.30 -14.14 -32.92
CA SER A 94 28.87 -14.07 -34.32
C SER A 94 29.75 -13.14 -35.15
N SER A 95 30.14 -12.01 -34.60
CA SER A 95 31.02 -11.03 -35.27
C SER A 95 32.41 -11.56 -35.49
N THR A 96 33.02 -12.19 -34.47
CA THR A 96 34.37 -12.75 -34.58
C THR A 96 34.41 -13.96 -35.52
N LEU A 97 33.36 -14.80 -35.54
CA LEU A 97 33.20 -15.90 -36.46
C LEU A 97 33.06 -15.41 -37.92
N ALA A 98 32.22 -14.43 -38.15
CA ALA A 98 32.05 -13.82 -39.48
C ALA A 98 33.34 -13.19 -39.99
N ALA A 99 34.06 -12.46 -39.11
CA ALA A 99 35.36 -11.89 -39.46
C ALA A 99 36.38 -12.95 -39.83
N ALA A 100 36.47 -14.03 -39.08
CA ALA A 100 37.41 -15.15 -39.35
C ALA A 100 37.09 -15.84 -40.68
N MET A 101 35.83 -16.06 -41.00
CA MET A 101 35.42 -16.63 -42.28
C MET A 101 35.78 -15.74 -43.46
N VAL A 102 35.50 -14.45 -43.37
CA VAL A 102 35.83 -13.46 -44.42
C VAL A 102 37.33 -13.34 -44.59
N SER A 103 38.09 -13.26 -43.51
CA SER A 103 39.55 -13.17 -43.53
C SER A 103 40.18 -14.43 -44.19
N TYR A 104 39.69 -15.61 -43.83
CA TYR A 104 40.16 -16.87 -44.45
C TYR A 104 39.84 -16.93 -45.92
N GLY A 105 38.63 -16.53 -46.33
CA GLY A 105 38.23 -16.44 -47.74
C GLY A 105 39.16 -15.51 -48.54
N PHE A 106 39.47 -14.32 -47.94
CA PHE A 106 40.37 -13.35 -48.52
C PHE A 106 41.81 -13.86 -48.60
N SER A 107 42.26 -14.57 -47.59
CA SER A 107 43.58 -15.26 -47.59
C SER A 107 43.72 -16.24 -48.76
N LYS A 108 42.68 -17.02 -49.06
CA LYS A 108 42.65 -17.91 -50.24
C LYS A 108 42.69 -17.16 -51.58
N LEU A 109 41.92 -16.07 -51.69
CA LEU A 109 41.87 -15.26 -52.89
C LEU A 109 43.23 -14.64 -53.22
N LEU A 110 43.91 -14.02 -52.21
CA LEU A 110 45.25 -13.46 -52.39
C LEU A 110 46.28 -14.48 -52.83
N ARG A 111 46.23 -15.68 -52.25
CA ARG A 111 47.12 -16.80 -52.66
C ARG A 111 46.86 -17.25 -54.10
N TYR A 112 45.59 -17.28 -54.53
CA TYR A 112 45.23 -17.66 -55.90
C TYR A 112 45.71 -16.60 -56.92
N GLN A 113 45.72 -15.30 -56.53
CA GLN A 113 46.26 -14.22 -57.35
C GLN A 113 47.78 -14.09 -57.34
N GLY A 114 48.50 -14.91 -56.60
CA GLY A 114 49.98 -14.92 -56.51
C GLY A 114 50.57 -13.70 -55.76
N VAL A 115 49.76 -13.01 -54.93
CA VAL A 115 50.23 -11.87 -54.12
C VAL A 115 51.12 -12.38 -52.97
N THR A 116 52.40 -12.00 -53.01
CA THR A 116 53.39 -12.40 -51.96
C THR A 116 53.76 -11.29 -50.99
N SER A 117 53.41 -10.06 -51.31
CA SER A 117 53.72 -8.86 -50.49
C SER A 117 52.87 -8.77 -49.19
N VAL A 118 51.72 -9.45 -49.11
CA VAL A 118 50.85 -9.50 -47.96
C VAL A 118 50.50 -10.98 -47.65
N ILE A 119 50.95 -11.44 -46.50
CA ILE A 119 50.77 -12.83 -46.10
C ILE A 119 49.72 -12.91 -45.00
N MET A 120 48.49 -13.29 -45.38
CA MET A 120 47.38 -13.50 -44.44
C MET A 120 47.55 -14.81 -43.65
N PRO A 121 46.96 -14.93 -42.44
CA PRO A 121 46.93 -16.17 -41.66
C PRO A 121 46.32 -17.33 -42.47
N ASN A 122 46.77 -18.54 -42.16
CA ASN A 122 46.18 -19.78 -42.72
C ASN A 122 44.99 -20.21 -41.86
N PHE A 123 44.30 -21.28 -42.24
CA PHE A 123 43.13 -21.80 -41.52
C PHE A 123 43.37 -21.94 -40.00
N TYR A 124 44.47 -22.61 -39.63
CA TYR A 124 44.83 -22.80 -38.22
C TYR A 124 45.13 -21.46 -37.53
N GLY A 125 45.78 -20.55 -38.24
CA GLY A 125 46.07 -19.21 -37.74
C GLY A 125 44.82 -18.39 -37.48
N GLU A 126 43.88 -18.40 -38.42
CA GLU A 126 42.58 -17.69 -38.24
C GLU A 126 41.74 -18.33 -37.13
N PHE A 127 41.75 -19.66 -37.00
CA PHE A 127 41.08 -20.34 -35.91
C PHE A 127 41.62 -19.93 -34.55
N ILE A 128 42.97 -19.83 -34.40
CA ILE A 128 43.61 -19.34 -33.17
C ILE A 128 43.20 -17.90 -32.89
N ILE A 129 43.22 -17.03 -33.91
CA ILE A 129 42.79 -15.61 -33.75
C ILE A 129 41.35 -15.56 -33.29
N PHE A 130 40.43 -16.26 -33.94
CA PHE A 130 39.01 -16.33 -33.58
C PHE A 130 38.82 -16.72 -32.10
N VAL A 131 39.46 -17.83 -31.66
CA VAL A 131 39.33 -18.31 -30.29
C VAL A 131 39.92 -17.31 -29.30
N CYS A 132 41.14 -16.83 -29.54
CA CYS A 132 41.80 -15.88 -28.64
C CYS A 132 41.04 -14.55 -28.50
N VAL A 133 40.57 -13.98 -29.61
CA VAL A 133 39.81 -12.71 -29.60
C VAL A 133 38.50 -12.90 -28.88
N THR A 134 37.73 -13.94 -29.23
CA THR A 134 36.42 -14.19 -28.58
C THR A 134 36.59 -14.36 -27.07
N LEU A 135 37.53 -15.19 -26.64
CA LEU A 135 37.78 -15.41 -25.20
C LEU A 135 38.29 -14.15 -24.50
N SER A 136 39.21 -13.39 -25.09
CA SER A 136 39.73 -12.17 -24.47
C SER A 136 38.64 -11.10 -24.34
N MET A 137 37.79 -10.92 -25.36
CA MET A 137 36.67 -10.00 -25.31
C MET A 137 35.66 -10.41 -24.23
N PHE A 138 35.38 -11.71 -24.07
CA PHE A 138 34.49 -12.21 -23.01
C PHE A 138 35.09 -11.95 -21.64
N ILE A 139 36.36 -12.31 -21.42
CA ILE A 139 37.06 -12.12 -20.14
C ILE A 139 37.03 -10.64 -19.73
N ILE A 140 37.37 -9.74 -20.66
CA ILE A 140 37.39 -8.30 -20.36
C ILE A 140 35.98 -7.82 -19.96
N ARG A 141 34.93 -8.22 -20.69
CA ARG A 141 33.56 -7.81 -20.34
C ARG A 141 33.11 -8.35 -18.99
N VAL A 142 33.43 -9.60 -18.68
CA VAL A 142 33.12 -10.22 -17.38
C VAL A 142 33.89 -9.52 -16.26
N VAL A 143 35.19 -9.25 -16.45
CA VAL A 143 36.03 -8.55 -15.45
C VAL A 143 35.54 -7.14 -15.20
N VAL A 144 35.22 -6.37 -16.24
CA VAL A 144 34.68 -5.00 -16.10
C VAL A 144 33.33 -5.02 -15.35
N LYS A 145 32.46 -5.95 -15.69
CA LYS A 145 31.18 -6.14 -14.99
C LYS A 145 31.38 -6.48 -13.51
N PHE A 146 32.24 -7.44 -13.22
CA PHE A 146 32.57 -7.84 -11.86
C PHE A 146 33.21 -6.70 -11.03
N MET A 147 34.13 -5.94 -11.62
CA MET A 147 34.74 -4.78 -10.96
C MET A 147 33.70 -3.68 -10.68
N PHE A 148 32.77 -3.46 -11.61
CA PHE A 148 31.68 -2.51 -11.43
C PHE A 148 30.74 -2.94 -10.30
N GLU A 149 30.35 -4.20 -10.25
CA GLU A 149 29.51 -4.76 -9.18
C GLU A 149 30.21 -4.68 -7.82
N PHE A 150 31.52 -4.95 -7.78
CA PHE A 150 32.31 -4.88 -6.56
C PHE A 150 32.54 -3.44 -6.05
N SER A 151 32.74 -2.48 -6.95
CA SER A 151 32.94 -1.06 -6.61
C SER A 151 31.69 -0.42 -5.99
N ARG A 152 30.49 -0.92 -6.32
CA ARG A 152 29.21 -0.41 -5.82
C ARG A 152 28.82 -0.92 -4.42
N THR A 153 29.57 -1.82 -3.83
CA THR A 153 29.25 -2.34 -2.50
C THR A 153 29.68 -1.31 -1.44
N ASP A 154 28.77 -0.41 -1.10
CA ASP A 154 28.99 0.58 -0.04
C ASP A 154 28.89 -0.10 1.33
N ARG A 155 29.75 0.30 2.28
CA ARG A 155 29.76 -0.22 3.66
C ARG A 155 28.49 0.14 4.47
N ARG A 156 27.59 0.95 3.90
CA ARG A 156 26.32 1.39 4.52
C ARG A 156 25.08 0.69 3.97
N SER A 157 25.22 -0.36 3.15
CA SER A 157 24.07 -1.10 2.64
C SER A 157 23.48 -2.02 3.72
N SER A 158 22.17 -1.95 3.94
CA SER A 158 21.43 -2.84 4.85
C SER A 158 21.32 -4.24 4.26
N ASN A 159 21.57 -5.27 5.06
CA ASN A 159 21.38 -6.66 4.66
C ASN A 159 19.90 -7.02 4.67
N VAL A 160 19.43 -7.68 3.61
CA VAL A 160 18.02 -7.91 3.37
C VAL A 160 17.72 -9.38 3.12
N PHE A 161 16.62 -9.87 3.72
CA PHE A 161 15.91 -11.07 3.28
C PHE A 161 14.64 -10.69 2.53
N ILE A 162 14.26 -11.49 1.53
CA ILE A 162 13.00 -11.32 0.79
C ILE A 162 12.07 -12.47 1.14
N TYR A 163 10.88 -12.14 1.65
CA TYR A 163 9.81 -13.09 1.91
C TYR A 163 8.99 -13.33 0.63
N GLY A 164 9.11 -14.53 0.08
CA GLY A 164 8.53 -14.99 -1.17
C GLY A 164 9.58 -15.38 -2.21
N VAL A 165 9.41 -16.55 -2.84
CA VAL A 165 10.37 -17.17 -3.78
C VAL A 165 9.86 -17.24 -5.22
N LEU A 166 8.58 -16.90 -5.47
CA LEU A 166 7.94 -16.88 -6.78
C LEU A 166 8.18 -15.55 -7.52
N GLU A 167 7.46 -15.31 -8.60
CA GLU A 167 7.67 -14.15 -9.49
C GLU A 167 7.75 -12.80 -8.77
N GLY A 168 6.89 -12.56 -7.77
CA GLY A 168 6.92 -11.33 -6.98
C GLY A 168 8.22 -11.15 -6.18
N GLY A 169 8.72 -12.23 -5.56
CA GLY A 169 9.98 -12.20 -4.83
C GLY A 169 11.20 -12.03 -5.74
N ILE A 170 11.20 -12.69 -6.91
CA ILE A 170 12.24 -12.55 -7.92
C ILE A 170 12.26 -11.13 -8.51
N SER A 171 11.09 -10.56 -8.77
CA SER A 171 10.96 -9.19 -9.27
C SER A 171 11.50 -8.18 -8.25
N LEU A 172 11.16 -8.37 -6.97
CA LEU A 172 11.67 -7.55 -5.87
C LEU A 172 13.20 -7.66 -5.74
N ALA A 173 13.75 -8.88 -5.85
CA ALA A 173 15.19 -9.09 -5.84
C ALA A 173 15.89 -8.39 -7.01
N LYS A 174 15.35 -8.49 -8.22
CA LYS A 174 15.88 -7.76 -9.40
C LYS A 174 15.86 -6.25 -9.18
N SER A 175 14.79 -5.72 -8.56
CA SER A 175 14.70 -4.31 -8.21
C SER A 175 15.79 -3.90 -7.20
N VAL A 176 16.06 -4.74 -6.20
CA VAL A 176 17.17 -4.54 -5.23
C VAL A 176 18.54 -4.56 -5.92
N PHE A 177 18.76 -5.46 -6.90
CA PHE A 177 20.01 -5.52 -7.65
C PHE A 177 20.21 -4.34 -8.61
N ASN A 178 19.14 -3.80 -9.19
CA ASN A 178 19.20 -2.74 -10.20
C ASN A 178 19.23 -1.32 -9.63
N GLN A 179 19.31 -1.14 -8.32
CA GLN A 179 19.42 0.18 -7.70
C GLN A 179 20.72 0.89 -8.07
N ASP A 180 20.65 2.15 -8.46
CA ASP A 180 21.81 2.98 -8.79
C ASP A 180 22.77 3.19 -7.61
N VAL A 181 22.24 3.24 -6.38
CA VAL A 181 22.98 3.21 -5.13
C VAL A 181 22.54 1.96 -4.37
N LYS A 182 23.45 1.05 -4.05
CA LYS A 182 23.13 -0.17 -3.29
C LYS A 182 22.76 0.18 -1.83
N LYS A 183 21.50 0.56 -1.62
CA LYS A 183 20.94 0.73 -0.27
C LYS A 183 20.77 -0.63 0.43
N TYR A 184 20.52 -1.69 -0.32
CA TYR A 184 20.21 -3.02 0.19
C TYR A 184 21.12 -4.10 -0.40
N ASN A 185 21.49 -5.09 0.42
CA ASN A 185 22.33 -6.22 0.07
C ASN A 185 21.55 -7.52 0.31
N LEU A 186 21.08 -8.17 -0.75
CA LEU A 186 20.30 -9.40 -0.66
C LEU A 186 21.17 -10.54 -0.11
N LYS A 187 20.73 -11.16 1.00
CA LYS A 187 21.42 -12.26 1.69
C LYS A 187 20.66 -13.58 1.59
N GLY A 188 19.34 -13.56 1.35
CA GLY A 188 18.55 -14.77 1.24
C GLY A 188 17.09 -14.50 0.91
N PHE A 189 16.38 -15.59 0.63
CA PHE A 189 14.94 -15.63 0.47
C PHE A 189 14.31 -16.45 1.57
N ILE A 190 13.05 -16.14 1.91
CA ILE A 190 12.22 -16.90 2.83
C ILE A 190 11.07 -17.50 2.02
N SER A 191 10.90 -18.82 2.11
CA SER A 191 9.83 -19.54 1.42
C SER A 191 8.66 -19.82 2.36
N PRO A 192 7.48 -19.22 2.15
CA PRO A 192 6.29 -19.47 2.97
C PRO A 192 5.74 -20.89 2.79
N ASN A 193 5.82 -21.46 1.59
CA ASN A 193 5.24 -22.76 1.26
C ASN A 193 6.26 -23.92 1.30
N GLY A 194 7.51 -23.67 1.73
CA GLY A 194 8.58 -24.64 1.70
C GLY A 194 9.23 -24.88 0.33
N ASP A 195 8.79 -24.18 -0.72
CA ASP A 195 9.32 -24.28 -2.08
C ASP A 195 10.79 -23.84 -2.13
N PHE A 196 11.63 -24.61 -2.82
CA PHE A 196 13.05 -24.30 -3.04
C PHE A 196 13.91 -24.18 -1.76
N VAL A 197 13.42 -24.58 -0.58
CA VAL A 197 14.17 -24.55 0.67
C VAL A 197 15.48 -25.32 0.53
N GLY A 198 16.58 -24.69 0.98
CA GLY A 198 17.95 -25.23 0.87
C GLY A 198 18.62 -24.99 -0.48
N GLN A 199 17.90 -24.61 -1.52
CA GLN A 199 18.44 -24.27 -2.84
C GLN A 199 18.96 -22.82 -2.88
N ARG A 200 19.62 -22.45 -3.98
CA ARG A 200 20.06 -21.08 -4.24
C ARG A 200 19.22 -20.44 -5.35
N LEU A 201 18.62 -19.31 -5.04
CA LEU A 201 17.89 -18.48 -5.99
C LEU A 201 18.64 -17.16 -6.20
N LEU A 202 18.96 -16.80 -7.44
CA LEU A 202 19.78 -15.61 -7.76
C LEU A 202 21.11 -15.55 -6.97
N GLY A 203 21.71 -16.72 -6.68
CA GLY A 203 22.99 -16.83 -5.98
C GLY A 203 22.91 -16.85 -4.46
N VAL A 204 21.77 -16.55 -3.85
CA VAL A 204 21.55 -16.57 -2.39
C VAL A 204 20.68 -17.75 -1.96
N ARG A 205 20.78 -18.16 -0.70
CA ARG A 205 20.09 -19.34 -0.17
C ARG A 205 18.61 -19.04 0.15
N VAL A 206 17.75 -20.06 -0.01
CA VAL A 206 16.33 -20.04 0.39
C VAL A 206 16.18 -20.73 1.75
N TYR A 207 15.48 -20.06 2.68
CA TYR A 207 15.24 -20.49 4.05
C TYR A 207 13.74 -20.76 4.26
N PRO A 208 13.36 -21.66 5.18
CA PRO A 208 11.96 -21.86 5.57
C PRO A 208 11.47 -20.74 6.48
N ASP A 209 10.16 -20.51 6.51
CA ASP A 209 9.49 -19.50 7.36
C ASP A 209 9.14 -20.05 8.76
N ASN A 210 10.13 -20.47 9.49
CA ASN A 210 10.00 -20.97 10.85
C ASN A 210 10.84 -20.15 11.85
N LEU A 211 10.64 -20.38 13.15
CA LEU A 211 11.33 -19.64 14.22
C LEU A 211 12.86 -19.76 14.19
N ASN A 212 13.43 -20.82 13.61
CA ASN A 212 14.88 -20.96 13.44
C ASN A 212 15.45 -19.88 12.50
N LEU A 213 14.62 -19.26 11.70
CA LEU A 213 14.99 -18.16 10.80
C LEU A 213 15.60 -16.98 11.57
N ILE A 214 15.16 -16.72 12.80
CA ILE A 214 15.69 -15.62 13.62
C ILE A 214 17.18 -15.80 13.91
N ASN A 215 17.62 -17.02 14.21
CA ASN A 215 19.04 -17.31 14.41
C ASN A 215 19.84 -17.04 13.13
N VAL A 216 19.32 -17.48 11.98
CA VAL A 216 19.93 -17.24 10.68
C VAL A 216 19.99 -15.75 10.33
N MET A 217 18.94 -14.98 10.66
CA MET A 217 18.94 -13.52 10.48
C MET A 217 20.01 -12.84 11.33
N THR A 218 20.16 -13.26 12.57
CA THR A 218 21.19 -12.72 13.48
C THR A 218 22.60 -13.05 12.98
N GLU A 219 22.86 -14.30 12.58
CA GLU A 219 24.17 -14.73 12.03
C GLU A 219 24.55 -13.97 10.75
N ASN A 220 23.57 -13.63 9.91
CA ASN A 220 23.79 -12.91 8.66
C ASN A 220 23.69 -11.38 8.82
N ASN A 221 23.50 -10.86 10.04
CA ASN A 221 23.29 -9.46 10.35
C ASN A 221 22.21 -8.84 9.43
N ILE A 222 21.01 -9.42 9.45
CA ILE A 222 19.90 -8.95 8.63
C ILE A 222 19.27 -7.73 9.29
N ASP A 223 19.20 -6.63 8.55
CA ASP A 223 18.61 -5.37 9.01
C ASP A 223 17.15 -5.24 8.59
N VAL A 224 16.77 -5.87 7.44
CA VAL A 224 15.46 -5.67 6.82
C VAL A 224 14.91 -6.98 6.24
N VAL A 225 13.63 -7.22 6.43
CA VAL A 225 12.83 -8.21 5.67
C VAL A 225 11.91 -7.47 4.72
N MET A 226 12.01 -7.77 3.43
CA MET A 226 11.13 -7.24 2.40
C MET A 226 10.09 -8.27 2.03
N VAL A 227 8.81 -7.92 2.14
CA VAL A 227 7.71 -8.84 1.85
C VAL A 227 7.22 -8.61 0.42
N SER A 228 7.15 -9.70 -0.36
CA SER A 228 6.59 -9.68 -1.70
C SER A 228 5.07 -9.36 -1.65
N PRO A 229 4.52 -8.55 -2.55
CA PRO A 229 3.10 -8.19 -2.54
C PRO A 229 2.15 -9.38 -2.50
N MET A 230 2.46 -10.45 -3.23
CA MET A 230 1.65 -11.67 -3.30
C MET A 230 1.72 -12.54 -2.03
N GLN A 231 2.64 -12.27 -1.12
CA GLN A 231 2.85 -13.02 0.11
C GLN A 231 2.52 -12.20 1.37
N THR A 232 1.97 -11.01 1.20
CA THR A 232 1.67 -10.11 2.31
C THR A 232 0.62 -10.70 3.25
N ASP A 233 -0.40 -11.36 2.71
CA ASP A 233 -1.47 -11.96 3.51
C ASP A 233 -0.94 -13.18 4.29
N HIS A 234 -0.21 -14.07 3.64
CA HIS A 234 0.44 -15.21 4.31
C HIS A 234 1.43 -14.77 5.40
N PHE A 235 2.19 -13.69 5.14
CA PHE A 235 3.09 -13.13 6.14
C PHE A 235 2.35 -12.56 7.36
N ARG A 236 1.16 -11.95 7.15
CA ARG A 236 0.28 -11.47 8.23
C ARG A 236 -0.31 -12.60 9.07
N GLU A 237 -0.66 -13.72 8.45
CA GLU A 237 -1.20 -14.89 9.13
C GLU A 237 -0.18 -15.51 10.08
N ASN A 238 1.11 -15.52 9.72
CA ASN A 238 2.18 -16.05 10.56
C ASN A 238 2.59 -15.07 11.66
N GLN A 239 1.68 -14.84 12.62
CA GLN A 239 1.87 -13.89 13.73
C GLN A 239 3.05 -14.24 14.65
N GLU A 240 3.40 -15.52 14.75
CA GLU A 240 4.52 -15.99 15.56
C GLU A 240 5.86 -15.57 14.96
N LEU A 241 6.05 -15.81 13.67
CA LEU A 241 7.24 -15.37 12.94
C LEU A 241 7.35 -13.84 12.90
N LEU A 242 6.23 -13.16 12.62
CA LEU A 242 6.16 -11.69 12.58
C LEU A 242 6.61 -11.08 13.90
N THR A 243 6.10 -11.63 15.02
CA THR A 243 6.47 -11.18 16.36
C THR A 243 7.96 -11.43 16.61
N ALA A 244 8.46 -12.61 16.27
CA ALA A 244 9.87 -12.96 16.45
C ALA A 244 10.82 -12.07 15.63
N ILE A 245 10.50 -11.75 14.37
CA ILE A 245 11.27 -10.80 13.52
C ILE A 245 11.28 -9.41 14.14
N THR A 246 10.12 -8.94 14.61
CA THR A 246 10.00 -7.63 15.25
C THR A 246 10.77 -7.57 16.57
N ASP A 247 10.73 -8.65 17.36
CA ASP A 247 11.46 -8.77 18.62
C ASP A 247 12.98 -8.80 18.43
N ALA A 248 13.45 -9.34 17.29
CA ALA A 248 14.85 -9.31 16.89
C ALA A 248 15.31 -7.92 16.40
N GLY A 249 14.41 -6.93 16.32
CA GLY A 249 14.73 -5.56 15.87
C GLY A 249 14.96 -5.44 14.37
N VAL A 250 14.55 -6.44 13.57
CA VAL A 250 14.66 -6.44 12.12
C VAL A 250 13.49 -5.64 11.53
N LYS A 251 13.80 -4.66 10.68
CA LYS A 251 12.78 -3.85 10.01
C LYS A 251 12.03 -4.66 8.97
N ILE A 252 10.73 -4.43 8.88
CA ILE A 252 9.88 -5.07 7.87
C ILE A 252 9.46 -4.01 6.86
N MET A 253 9.60 -4.32 5.57
CA MET A 253 9.17 -3.46 4.46
C MET A 253 8.20 -4.21 3.56
N VAL A 254 7.09 -3.57 3.22
CA VAL A 254 6.12 -4.07 2.25
C VAL A 254 6.10 -3.18 1.02
N MET A 255 5.86 -3.77 -0.15
CA MET A 255 5.49 -2.99 -1.32
C MET A 255 4.04 -2.55 -1.19
N SER A 256 3.75 -1.27 -1.44
CA SER A 256 2.37 -0.84 -1.64
C SER A 256 1.76 -1.66 -2.76
N GLN A 257 0.53 -2.16 -2.56
CA GLN A 257 -0.20 -2.84 -3.65
C GLN A 257 -0.24 -1.91 -4.86
N ALA A 258 0.00 -2.48 -6.05
CA ALA A 258 -0.11 -1.72 -7.28
C ALA A 258 -1.56 -1.24 -7.41
N GLU A 259 -1.80 0.05 -7.21
CA GLU A 259 -2.97 0.70 -7.79
C GLU A 259 -2.84 0.56 -9.32
N GLU A 260 -3.96 0.31 -10.01
CA GLU A 260 -3.97 0.27 -11.47
C GLU A 260 -3.25 1.51 -12.01
N TRP A 261 -2.24 1.27 -12.84
CA TRP A 261 -1.44 2.35 -13.41
C TRP A 261 -2.32 3.23 -14.30
N ASP A 262 -2.45 4.49 -13.95
CA ASP A 262 -3.23 5.51 -14.67
C ASP A 262 -2.59 5.97 -15.99
N GLY A 263 -1.46 5.37 -16.39
CA GLY A 263 -0.72 5.69 -17.61
C GLY A 263 0.09 7.00 -17.56
N ARG A 264 0.08 7.75 -16.45
CA ARG A 264 0.71 9.07 -16.32
C ARG A 264 1.79 9.14 -15.24
N SER A 265 1.67 8.36 -14.19
CA SER A 265 2.68 8.33 -13.13
C SER A 265 3.92 7.56 -13.57
N ALA A 266 5.09 8.18 -13.48
CA ALA A 266 6.36 7.49 -13.65
C ALA A 266 6.42 6.30 -12.67
N LEU A 267 6.86 5.15 -13.14
CA LEU A 267 7.15 3.97 -12.31
C LEU A 267 8.30 4.35 -11.35
N SER A 268 8.00 5.06 -10.27
CA SER A 268 9.01 5.44 -9.29
C SER A 268 9.43 4.20 -8.51
N HIS A 269 10.73 3.98 -8.41
CA HIS A 269 11.36 2.90 -7.64
C HIS A 269 11.16 3.01 -6.10
N GLU A 270 10.36 3.96 -5.63
CA GLU A 270 10.15 4.28 -4.19
C GLU A 270 8.87 3.69 -3.60
N ARG A 271 8.34 2.59 -4.14
CA ARG A 271 7.09 1.98 -3.64
C ARG A 271 7.27 1.05 -2.43
N MET A 272 8.47 0.97 -1.86
CA MET A 272 8.67 0.26 -0.59
C MET A 272 8.50 1.22 0.58
N ARG A 273 7.56 0.92 1.47
CA ARG A 273 7.36 1.62 2.74
C ARG A 273 7.66 0.71 3.92
N GLU A 274 8.05 1.30 5.03
CA GLU A 274 8.09 0.56 6.29
C GLU A 274 6.68 0.05 6.62
N VAL A 275 6.61 -1.16 7.16
CA VAL A 275 5.36 -1.75 7.63
C VAL A 275 4.77 -0.87 8.72
N GLU A 276 3.53 -0.49 8.54
CA GLU A 276 2.73 0.15 9.57
C GLU A 276 2.00 -0.91 10.42
N ILE A 277 1.60 -0.54 11.61
CA ILE A 277 0.89 -1.47 12.52
C ILE A 277 -0.40 -2.00 11.90
N GLU A 278 -1.03 -1.20 11.06
CA GLU A 278 -2.23 -1.53 10.30
C GLU A 278 -2.01 -2.71 9.34
N ASP A 279 -0.78 -2.87 8.83
CA ASP A 279 -0.42 -3.99 7.94
C ASP A 279 -0.21 -5.31 8.67
N LEU A 280 0.00 -5.27 9.99
CA LEU A 280 0.38 -6.42 10.81
C LEU A 280 -0.77 -7.02 11.62
N LEU A 281 -1.93 -6.38 11.64
CA LEU A 281 -3.07 -6.92 12.36
C LEU A 281 -3.69 -8.08 11.56
N PRO A 282 -3.95 -9.24 12.23
CA PRO A 282 -4.58 -10.38 11.58
C PRO A 282 -6.00 -10.01 11.17
N ARG A 283 -6.36 -10.29 9.92
CA ARG A 283 -7.70 -10.01 9.40
C ARG A 283 -7.98 -10.80 8.14
N ASP A 284 -9.23 -11.14 7.94
CA ASP A 284 -9.73 -11.77 6.73
C ASP A 284 -9.88 -10.76 5.61
N LYS A 285 -9.65 -11.18 4.39
CA LYS A 285 -9.93 -10.36 3.22
C LYS A 285 -11.42 -10.14 3.05
N ILE A 286 -11.83 -8.88 2.92
CA ILE A 286 -13.22 -8.52 2.68
C ILE A 286 -13.46 -8.45 1.17
N GLU A 287 -14.32 -9.35 0.68
CA GLU A 287 -14.77 -9.37 -0.70
C GLU A 287 -16.22 -8.87 -0.74
N VAL A 288 -16.51 -7.94 -1.62
CA VAL A 288 -17.84 -7.36 -1.84
C VAL A 288 -18.23 -7.46 -3.30
N ASP A 289 -19.54 -7.45 -3.58
CA ASP A 289 -20.04 -7.47 -4.96
C ASP A 289 -19.87 -6.08 -5.61
N MET A 290 -18.67 -5.87 -6.17
CA MET A 290 -18.30 -4.61 -6.84
C MET A 290 -19.22 -4.28 -8.01
N ASP A 291 -19.77 -5.30 -8.71
CA ASP A 291 -20.67 -5.10 -9.85
C ASP A 291 -22.06 -4.64 -9.40
N ALA A 292 -22.62 -5.25 -8.37
CA ALA A 292 -23.89 -4.84 -7.78
C ALA A 292 -23.81 -3.41 -7.20
N ILE A 293 -22.74 -3.10 -6.45
CA ILE A 293 -22.48 -1.74 -5.95
C ILE A 293 -22.39 -0.76 -7.15
N GLY A 294 -21.63 -1.12 -8.18
CA GLY A 294 -21.45 -0.29 -9.36
C GLY A 294 -22.77 -0.02 -10.11
N GLN A 295 -23.65 -1.00 -10.25
CA GLN A 295 -24.96 -0.83 -10.89
C GLN A 295 -25.85 0.16 -10.10
N ASN A 296 -25.80 0.08 -8.77
CA ASN A 296 -26.59 0.96 -7.91
C ASN A 296 -26.09 2.42 -7.87
N LEU A 297 -24.77 2.65 -8.01
CA LEU A 297 -24.17 3.97 -7.87
C LEU A 297 -23.90 4.69 -9.21
N ARG A 298 -23.75 3.94 -10.30
CA ARG A 298 -23.47 4.51 -11.62
C ARG A 298 -24.59 5.45 -12.08
N ARG A 299 -24.20 6.63 -12.53
CA ARG A 299 -25.11 7.70 -13.00
C ARG A 299 -26.13 8.20 -11.96
N LYS A 300 -25.91 7.94 -10.66
CA LYS A 300 -26.73 8.48 -9.58
C LYS A 300 -26.14 9.79 -9.04
N ARG A 301 -27.00 10.62 -8.47
CA ARG A 301 -26.63 11.83 -7.73
C ARG A 301 -26.47 11.44 -6.27
N ILE A 302 -25.28 11.60 -5.74
CA ILE A 302 -24.90 11.08 -4.43
C ILE A 302 -24.51 12.24 -3.52
N LEU A 303 -25.16 12.34 -2.37
CA LEU A 303 -24.83 13.30 -1.33
C LEU A 303 -24.12 12.58 -0.18
N ILE A 304 -22.98 13.13 0.25
CA ILE A 304 -22.19 12.59 1.36
C ILE A 304 -22.02 13.69 2.40
N THR A 305 -22.54 13.47 3.61
CA THR A 305 -22.29 14.36 4.76
C THR A 305 -21.11 13.85 5.58
N GLY A 306 -20.36 14.77 6.21
CA GLY A 306 -19.11 14.39 6.87
C GLY A 306 -18.03 13.96 5.88
N ALA A 307 -18.09 14.52 4.66
CA ALA A 307 -17.26 14.08 3.52
C ALA A 307 -15.76 14.31 3.69
N ALA A 308 -15.36 15.19 4.60
CA ALA A 308 -13.96 15.45 4.95
C ALA A 308 -13.45 14.58 6.13
N GLY A 309 -14.35 13.85 6.80
CA GLY A 309 -13.98 12.90 7.85
C GLY A 309 -13.30 11.63 7.29
N SER A 310 -12.73 10.82 8.18
CA SER A 310 -12.01 9.60 7.79
C SER A 310 -12.87 8.60 6.98
N ILE A 311 -14.12 8.38 7.39
CA ILE A 311 -15.05 7.51 6.66
C ILE A 311 -15.58 8.22 5.40
N GLY A 312 -16.05 9.46 5.53
CA GLY A 312 -16.64 10.20 4.41
C GLY A 312 -15.68 10.39 3.25
N SER A 313 -14.43 10.77 3.51
CA SER A 313 -13.41 10.95 2.46
C SER A 313 -13.04 9.65 1.74
N GLU A 314 -13.02 8.53 2.45
CA GLU A 314 -12.82 7.23 1.81
C GLU A 314 -14.03 6.78 0.99
N MET A 315 -15.25 7.04 1.47
CA MET A 315 -16.46 6.80 0.66
C MET A 315 -16.44 7.63 -0.62
N VAL A 316 -15.99 8.89 -0.56
CA VAL A 316 -15.79 9.73 -1.75
C VAL A 316 -14.85 9.04 -2.75
N ARG A 317 -13.69 8.53 -2.29
CA ARG A 317 -12.71 7.84 -3.14
C ARG A 317 -13.28 6.57 -3.77
N GLN A 318 -14.01 5.77 -3.00
CA GLN A 318 -14.57 4.51 -3.51
C GLN A 318 -15.73 4.76 -4.48
N ILE A 319 -16.64 5.65 -4.16
CA ILE A 319 -17.82 5.96 -4.98
C ILE A 319 -17.41 6.60 -6.31
N ALA A 320 -16.40 7.46 -6.31
CA ALA A 320 -15.91 8.10 -7.53
C ALA A 320 -15.48 7.09 -8.60
N LYS A 321 -15.00 5.90 -8.22
CA LYS A 321 -14.63 4.83 -9.15
C LYS A 321 -15.81 4.31 -9.98
N TYR A 322 -17.05 4.43 -9.47
CA TYR A 322 -18.27 3.96 -10.14
C TYR A 322 -18.92 5.01 -11.07
N THR A 323 -18.27 6.14 -11.30
CA THR A 323 -18.73 7.19 -12.22
C THR A 323 -20.16 7.66 -11.96
N PRO A 324 -20.47 8.19 -10.75
CA PRO A 324 -21.77 8.79 -10.45
C PRO A 324 -22.03 10.00 -11.37
N ALA A 325 -23.31 10.36 -11.55
CA ALA A 325 -23.67 11.53 -12.34
C ALA A 325 -23.24 12.83 -11.66
N GLU A 326 -23.37 12.87 -10.33
CA GLU A 326 -23.03 14.03 -9.51
C GLU A 326 -22.69 13.58 -8.09
N MET A 327 -21.70 14.24 -7.48
CA MET A 327 -21.37 14.09 -6.07
C MET A 327 -21.49 15.43 -5.36
N VAL A 328 -22.26 15.45 -4.26
CA VAL A 328 -22.42 16.61 -3.38
C VAL A 328 -21.80 16.27 -2.04
N LEU A 329 -20.69 16.91 -1.71
CA LEU A 329 -19.88 16.62 -0.55
C LEU A 329 -20.04 17.74 0.46
N ILE A 330 -20.51 17.41 1.67
CA ILE A 330 -20.82 18.39 2.72
C ILE A 330 -19.99 18.09 3.96
N ASP A 331 -19.30 19.09 4.48
CA ASP A 331 -18.64 19.07 5.79
C ASP A 331 -18.55 20.47 6.36
N GLN A 332 -18.50 20.60 7.69
CA GLN A 332 -18.29 21.89 8.34
C GLN A 332 -16.80 22.28 8.43
N ALA A 333 -15.88 21.33 8.26
CA ALA A 333 -14.45 21.52 8.33
C ALA A 333 -13.89 21.95 6.97
N GLU A 334 -13.59 23.25 6.81
CA GLU A 334 -13.17 23.85 5.54
C GLU A 334 -11.86 23.25 5.03
N THR A 335 -10.81 23.23 5.84
CA THR A 335 -9.47 22.81 5.41
C THR A 335 -9.42 21.35 4.94
N PRO A 336 -9.95 20.35 5.68
CA PRO A 336 -10.02 18.98 5.17
C PRO A 336 -10.92 18.84 3.93
N MET A 337 -11.95 19.68 3.79
CA MET A 337 -12.81 19.71 2.60
C MET A 337 -12.05 20.22 1.37
N HIS A 338 -11.12 21.17 1.56
CA HIS A 338 -10.24 21.63 0.49
C HIS A 338 -9.36 20.49 -0.04
N ASP A 339 -8.80 19.66 0.84
CA ASP A 339 -8.01 18.49 0.44
C ASP A 339 -8.84 17.49 -0.39
N VAL A 340 -10.09 17.22 0.02
CA VAL A 340 -11.02 16.38 -0.76
C VAL A 340 -11.28 16.99 -2.13
N ARG A 341 -11.46 18.32 -2.22
CA ARG A 341 -11.65 19.02 -3.49
C ARG A 341 -10.46 18.87 -4.43
N LEU A 342 -9.23 19.05 -3.93
CA LEU A 342 -8.01 18.89 -4.71
C LEU A 342 -7.88 17.45 -5.21
N TYR A 343 -8.12 16.47 -4.34
CA TYR A 343 -8.10 15.06 -4.69
C TYR A 343 -9.08 14.73 -5.83
N MET A 344 -10.32 15.20 -5.74
CA MET A 344 -11.33 14.97 -6.77
C MET A 344 -10.97 15.64 -8.10
N ALA A 345 -10.44 16.85 -8.06
CA ALA A 345 -10.00 17.56 -9.26
C ALA A 345 -8.83 16.87 -9.97
N GLU A 346 -7.91 16.28 -9.22
CA GLU A 346 -6.73 15.60 -9.75
C GLU A 346 -7.08 14.20 -10.31
N HIS A 347 -7.80 13.37 -9.53
CA HIS A 347 -8.00 11.96 -9.86
C HIS A 347 -9.29 11.69 -10.64
N PHE A 348 -10.33 12.52 -10.46
CA PHE A 348 -11.66 12.34 -11.06
C PHE A 348 -12.20 13.60 -11.74
N PRO A 349 -11.45 14.26 -12.64
CA PRO A 349 -11.81 15.56 -13.22
C PRO A 349 -13.08 15.53 -14.07
N LYS A 350 -13.57 14.35 -14.45
CA LYS A 350 -14.78 14.18 -15.27
C LYS A 350 -16.05 14.08 -14.45
N ILE A 351 -15.96 13.87 -13.13
CA ILE A 351 -17.12 13.77 -12.25
C ILE A 351 -17.55 15.17 -11.83
N LYS A 352 -18.84 15.45 -11.97
CA LYS A 352 -19.44 16.68 -11.48
C LYS A 352 -19.50 16.63 -9.95
N CYS A 353 -18.56 17.31 -9.28
CA CYS A 353 -18.38 17.26 -7.84
C CYS A 353 -18.53 18.66 -7.23
N PHE A 354 -19.42 18.78 -6.23
CA PHE A 354 -19.62 19.99 -5.45
C PHE A 354 -19.11 19.78 -4.02
N THR A 355 -18.16 20.58 -3.60
CA THR A 355 -17.67 20.61 -2.23
C THR A 355 -18.26 21.79 -1.49
N ILE A 356 -19.04 21.53 -0.47
CA ILE A 356 -19.85 22.52 0.25
C ILE A 356 -19.44 22.55 1.72
N VAL A 357 -19.04 23.72 2.21
CA VAL A 357 -18.75 23.93 3.63
C VAL A 357 -20.02 24.37 4.33
N GLY A 358 -20.49 23.56 5.29
CA GLY A 358 -21.71 23.85 6.03
C GLY A 358 -22.07 22.81 7.07
N SER A 359 -22.85 23.23 8.06
CA SER A 359 -23.37 22.35 9.11
C SER A 359 -24.67 21.69 8.69
N ILE A 360 -24.78 20.37 8.95
CA ILE A 360 -26.02 19.61 8.75
C ILE A 360 -27.18 20.08 9.63
N THR A 361 -26.91 20.85 10.69
CA THR A 361 -27.93 21.40 11.60
C THR A 361 -28.66 22.61 11.01
N ASN A 362 -28.07 23.24 9.97
CA ASN A 362 -28.71 24.38 9.31
C ASN A 362 -29.75 23.88 8.29
N LYS A 363 -30.99 23.70 8.75
CA LYS A 363 -32.09 23.17 7.97
C LYS A 363 -32.33 23.94 6.66
N THR A 364 -32.36 25.27 6.71
CA THR A 364 -32.62 26.13 5.53
C THR A 364 -31.53 25.96 4.48
N PHE A 365 -30.25 25.91 4.90
CA PHE A 365 -29.12 25.72 4.01
C PHE A 365 -29.12 24.31 3.39
N MET A 366 -29.34 23.28 4.21
CA MET A 366 -29.45 21.89 3.71
C MET A 366 -30.62 21.73 2.75
N GLU A 367 -31.77 22.37 3.03
CA GLU A 367 -32.92 22.34 2.13
C GLU A 367 -32.61 22.96 0.75
N THR A 368 -31.87 24.07 0.70
CA THR A 368 -31.39 24.67 -0.54
C THR A 368 -30.56 23.69 -1.36
N ILE A 369 -29.68 22.93 -0.69
CA ILE A 369 -28.82 21.91 -1.34
C ILE A 369 -29.68 20.76 -1.90
N PHE A 370 -30.59 20.20 -1.09
CA PHE A 370 -31.49 19.13 -1.54
C PHE A 370 -32.41 19.57 -2.68
N CYS A 371 -32.91 20.78 -2.64
CA CYS A 371 -33.74 21.36 -3.71
C CYS A 371 -32.96 21.45 -5.03
N SER A 372 -31.72 21.91 -4.96
CA SER A 372 -30.88 22.13 -6.15
C SER A 372 -30.33 20.82 -6.76
N HIS A 373 -29.95 19.87 -5.94
CA HIS A 373 -29.26 18.66 -6.36
C HIS A 373 -30.14 17.41 -6.41
N LYS A 374 -31.20 17.34 -5.62
CA LYS A 374 -32.16 16.21 -5.53
C LYS A 374 -31.43 14.86 -5.51
N PRO A 375 -30.64 14.54 -4.47
CA PRO A 375 -29.81 13.36 -4.44
C PRO A 375 -30.63 12.07 -4.51
N ASP A 376 -30.18 11.10 -5.28
CA ASP A 376 -30.79 9.77 -5.35
C ASP A 376 -30.35 8.92 -4.16
N TYR A 377 -29.13 9.15 -3.65
CA TYR A 377 -28.54 8.46 -2.49
C TYR A 377 -27.94 9.48 -1.52
N VAL A 378 -28.16 9.25 -0.25
CA VAL A 378 -27.53 9.99 0.86
C VAL A 378 -26.71 9.02 1.69
N LEU A 379 -25.44 9.35 1.91
CA LEU A 379 -24.53 8.65 2.80
C LEU A 379 -24.21 9.59 3.96
N HIS A 380 -24.76 9.28 5.12
CA HIS A 380 -24.71 10.16 6.28
C HIS A 380 -23.64 9.73 7.27
N ALA A 381 -22.42 10.31 7.11
CA ALA A 381 -21.27 10.06 7.99
C ALA A 381 -20.93 11.23 8.92
N ALA A 382 -21.66 12.34 8.86
CA ALA A 382 -21.47 13.49 9.74
C ALA A 382 -21.91 13.17 11.16
N ALA A 383 -21.02 13.23 12.13
CA ALA A 383 -21.30 13.12 13.56
C ALA A 383 -20.10 13.54 14.40
N TYR A 384 -20.34 14.00 15.63
CA TYR A 384 -19.31 14.08 16.66
C TYR A 384 -19.12 12.69 17.28
N LYS A 385 -17.88 12.20 17.31
CA LYS A 385 -17.54 10.80 17.64
C LYS A 385 -16.70 10.61 18.91
N HIS A 386 -16.08 11.67 19.42
CA HIS A 386 -15.17 11.57 20.57
C HIS A 386 -15.94 11.49 21.88
N VAL A 387 -15.88 10.31 22.53
CA VAL A 387 -16.63 10.04 23.76
C VAL A 387 -16.38 11.08 24.86
N PRO A 388 -15.14 11.41 25.27
CA PRO A 388 -14.91 12.38 26.33
C PRO A 388 -15.46 13.77 25.99
N MET A 389 -15.30 14.20 24.73
CA MET A 389 -15.83 15.50 24.30
C MET A 389 -17.35 15.58 24.38
N MET A 390 -18.05 14.46 24.10
CA MET A 390 -19.51 14.44 24.17
C MET A 390 -20.02 14.26 25.61
N GLU A 391 -19.26 13.60 26.48
CA GLU A 391 -19.55 13.59 27.92
C GLU A 391 -19.48 15.00 28.53
N ASP A 392 -18.53 15.80 28.08
CA ASP A 392 -18.40 17.22 28.51
C ASP A 392 -19.41 18.14 27.82
N ASN A 393 -19.98 17.74 26.67
CA ASN A 393 -20.85 18.59 25.85
C ASN A 393 -22.09 17.85 25.34
N PRO A 394 -23.01 17.37 26.20
CA PRO A 394 -24.20 16.63 25.80
C PRO A 394 -25.11 17.42 24.86
N ALA A 395 -25.26 18.72 25.10
CA ALA A 395 -26.03 19.60 24.23
C ALA A 395 -25.56 19.57 22.78
N MET A 396 -24.24 19.54 22.56
CA MET A 396 -23.67 19.48 21.20
C MET A 396 -23.88 18.11 20.55
N ALA A 397 -23.86 17.02 21.33
CA ALA A 397 -24.20 15.71 20.83
C ALA A 397 -25.67 15.65 20.34
N VAL A 398 -26.60 16.25 21.08
CA VAL A 398 -28.01 16.34 20.71
C VAL A 398 -28.19 17.18 19.45
N GLN A 399 -27.67 18.39 19.44
CA GLN A 399 -27.86 19.33 18.34
C GLN A 399 -27.22 18.85 17.05
N ASN A 400 -25.96 18.35 17.11
CA ASN A 400 -25.26 17.91 15.90
C ASN A 400 -25.66 16.50 15.47
N ASN A 401 -25.59 15.50 16.37
CA ASN A 401 -25.81 14.13 15.96
C ASN A 401 -27.30 13.85 15.74
N ILE A 402 -28.15 14.22 16.70
CA ILE A 402 -29.59 13.87 16.65
C ILE A 402 -30.34 14.83 15.72
N ALA A 403 -30.37 16.12 16.03
CA ALA A 403 -31.11 17.09 15.22
C ALA A 403 -30.53 17.21 13.80
N GLY A 404 -29.19 17.13 13.65
CA GLY A 404 -28.55 17.11 12.34
C GLY A 404 -28.95 15.90 11.50
N THR A 405 -29.00 14.69 12.08
CA THR A 405 -29.46 13.47 11.40
C THR A 405 -30.93 13.62 10.99
N ARG A 406 -31.81 14.10 11.88
CA ARG A 406 -33.24 14.36 11.59
C ARG A 406 -33.40 15.31 10.40
N VAL A 407 -32.66 16.43 10.38
CA VAL A 407 -32.75 17.41 9.27
C VAL A 407 -32.43 16.73 7.92
N ILE A 408 -31.35 15.96 7.86
CA ILE A 408 -30.95 15.29 6.60
C ILE A 408 -31.93 14.18 6.22
N ALA A 409 -32.44 13.41 7.19
CA ALA A 409 -33.40 12.33 6.97
C ALA A 409 -34.74 12.89 6.45
N ASP A 410 -35.29 13.94 7.09
CA ASP A 410 -36.53 14.60 6.66
C ASP A 410 -36.40 15.18 5.24
N LEU A 411 -35.27 15.80 4.93
CA LEU A 411 -35.03 16.33 3.60
C LEU A 411 -34.87 15.21 2.56
N ALA A 412 -34.28 14.07 2.92
CA ALA A 412 -34.22 12.92 2.05
C ALA A 412 -35.62 12.42 1.67
N VAL A 413 -36.53 12.31 2.64
CA VAL A 413 -37.94 11.96 2.38
C VAL A 413 -38.61 13.01 1.54
N LYS A 414 -38.55 14.29 1.92
CA LYS A 414 -39.16 15.41 1.22
C LYS A 414 -38.78 15.50 -0.25
N TYR A 415 -37.49 15.25 -0.56
CA TYR A 415 -36.95 15.32 -1.93
C TYR A 415 -36.90 13.96 -2.63
N LYS A 416 -37.57 12.93 -2.07
CA LYS A 416 -37.75 11.60 -2.65
C LYS A 416 -36.39 10.89 -2.97
N THR A 417 -35.43 11.04 -2.09
CA THR A 417 -34.19 10.27 -2.12
C THR A 417 -34.51 8.78 -2.01
N ALA A 418 -33.99 7.97 -2.90
CA ALA A 418 -34.30 6.53 -2.92
C ALA A 418 -33.66 5.79 -1.73
N LYS A 419 -32.45 6.12 -1.37
CA LYS A 419 -31.70 5.42 -0.30
C LYS A 419 -30.99 6.40 0.63
N PHE A 420 -31.11 6.15 1.93
CA PHE A 420 -30.40 6.86 2.98
C PHE A 420 -29.59 5.85 3.80
N VAL A 421 -28.27 5.96 3.78
CA VAL A 421 -27.36 5.07 4.53
C VAL A 421 -26.77 5.85 5.69
N MET A 422 -27.10 5.46 6.93
CA MET A 422 -26.59 6.07 8.15
C MET A 422 -25.40 5.30 8.70
N ILE A 423 -24.30 6.00 8.95
CA ILE A 423 -23.15 5.44 9.65
C ILE A 423 -23.39 5.50 11.16
N SER A 424 -23.37 4.34 11.82
CA SER A 424 -23.47 4.19 13.27
C SER A 424 -22.22 3.49 13.84
N THR A 425 -22.29 3.08 15.09
CA THR A 425 -21.14 2.57 15.84
C THR A 425 -21.56 1.43 16.77
N ASP A 426 -20.59 0.56 17.15
CA ASP A 426 -20.72 -0.42 18.23
C ASP A 426 -21.12 0.22 19.58
N LYS A 427 -20.77 1.48 19.80
CA LYS A 427 -21.08 2.23 21.03
C LYS A 427 -22.57 2.59 21.19
N ALA A 428 -23.36 2.45 20.12
CA ALA A 428 -24.82 2.57 20.17
C ALA A 428 -25.50 1.32 20.79
N VAL A 429 -24.75 0.24 20.99
CA VAL A 429 -25.22 -1.00 21.63
C VAL A 429 -25.00 -0.91 23.13
N ASN A 430 -26.06 -1.06 23.94
CA ASN A 430 -26.00 -0.83 25.39
C ASN A 430 -25.12 0.38 25.74
N PRO A 431 -25.50 1.61 25.33
CA PRO A 431 -24.62 2.75 25.43
C PRO A 431 -24.21 3.03 26.89
N THR A 432 -22.95 3.35 27.09
CA THR A 432 -22.40 3.75 28.40
C THR A 432 -22.00 5.23 28.44
N ASN A 433 -22.26 5.93 27.34
CA ASN A 433 -21.86 7.33 27.17
C ASN A 433 -22.83 8.09 26.27
N VAL A 434 -22.77 9.41 26.38
CA VAL A 434 -23.61 10.36 25.64
C VAL A 434 -23.48 10.18 24.11
N MET A 435 -22.26 9.99 23.62
CA MET A 435 -22.02 9.82 22.19
C MET A 435 -22.73 8.57 21.64
N GLY A 436 -22.55 7.42 22.30
CA GLY A 436 -23.21 6.16 21.95
C GLY A 436 -24.71 6.27 22.02
N CYS A 437 -25.24 6.87 23.09
CA CYS A 437 -26.68 7.13 23.24
C CYS A 437 -27.22 8.05 22.12
N SER A 438 -26.50 9.12 21.78
CA SER A 438 -26.92 10.00 20.68
C SER A 438 -27.04 9.26 19.35
N LYS A 439 -26.11 8.34 19.05
CA LYS A 439 -26.18 7.51 17.83
C LYS A 439 -27.34 6.51 17.89
N ARG A 440 -27.63 5.93 19.06
CA ARG A 440 -28.79 5.06 19.24
C ARG A 440 -30.10 5.80 18.98
N ILE A 441 -30.25 7.04 19.45
CA ILE A 441 -31.42 7.87 19.18
C ILE A 441 -31.55 8.14 17.67
N CYS A 442 -30.45 8.41 16.96
CA CYS A 442 -30.48 8.55 15.50
C CYS A 442 -30.97 7.27 14.79
N GLU A 443 -30.54 6.09 15.27
CA GLU A 443 -30.99 4.79 14.75
C GLU A 443 -32.52 4.63 14.94
N ILE A 444 -32.99 4.93 16.14
CA ILE A 444 -34.43 4.89 16.48
C ILE A 444 -35.24 5.78 15.53
N TYR A 445 -34.75 7.01 15.29
CA TYR A 445 -35.41 7.93 14.36
C TYR A 445 -35.47 7.39 12.93
N CYS A 446 -34.33 6.96 12.39
CA CYS A 446 -34.27 6.44 11.01
C CYS A 446 -35.13 5.19 10.83
N GLN A 447 -35.17 4.27 11.81
CA GLN A 447 -35.99 3.07 11.74
C GLN A 447 -37.50 3.40 11.83
N SER A 448 -37.88 4.23 12.81
CA SER A 448 -39.30 4.60 12.98
C SER A 448 -39.82 5.41 11.79
N LEU A 449 -39.01 6.29 11.19
CA LEU A 449 -39.36 7.01 9.97
C LEU A 449 -39.53 6.06 8.78
N ASN A 450 -38.61 5.06 8.62
CA ASN A 450 -38.77 4.05 7.59
C ASN A 450 -40.04 3.24 7.75
N GLN A 451 -40.38 2.83 8.99
CA GLN A 451 -41.61 2.10 9.26
C GLN A 451 -42.86 2.98 8.99
N ALA A 452 -42.83 4.25 9.36
CA ALA A 452 -43.90 5.18 9.08
C ALA A 452 -44.15 5.37 7.56
N ILE A 453 -43.11 5.32 6.74
CA ILE A 453 -43.23 5.33 5.27
C ILE A 453 -43.88 4.03 4.79
N LEU A 454 -43.43 2.87 5.28
CA LEU A 454 -44.00 1.57 4.92
C LEU A 454 -45.49 1.45 5.33
N ASP A 455 -45.85 2.00 6.48
CA ASP A 455 -47.21 2.04 6.98
C ASP A 455 -48.12 3.10 6.26
N GLY A 456 -47.55 3.90 5.36
CA GLY A 456 -48.25 4.97 4.67
C GLY A 456 -48.61 6.20 5.54
N LYS A 457 -48.05 6.29 6.76
CA LYS A 457 -48.21 7.45 7.65
C LYS A 457 -47.44 8.67 7.17
N VAL A 458 -46.32 8.44 6.49
CA VAL A 458 -45.46 9.46 5.89
C VAL A 458 -45.36 9.20 4.39
N ASP A 459 -45.67 10.22 3.56
CA ASP A 459 -45.47 10.12 2.11
C ASP A 459 -43.99 10.17 1.76
N GLY A 460 -43.44 9.04 1.31
CA GLY A 460 -42.02 8.91 1.00
C GLY A 460 -41.71 7.61 0.28
N VAL A 461 -40.52 7.59 -0.32
CA VAL A 461 -39.95 6.41 -1.03
C VAL A 461 -38.61 6.00 -0.48
N THR A 462 -38.12 6.74 0.51
CA THR A 462 -36.74 6.61 1.03
C THR A 462 -36.62 5.34 1.87
N GLN A 463 -35.64 4.52 1.52
CA GLN A 463 -35.24 3.36 2.28
C GLN A 463 -34.09 3.75 3.21
N PHE A 464 -34.32 3.63 4.52
CA PHE A 464 -33.29 3.91 5.53
C PHE A 464 -32.53 2.66 5.90
N VAL A 465 -31.21 2.70 5.75
CA VAL A 465 -30.29 1.62 6.11
C VAL A 465 -29.30 2.16 7.13
N THR A 466 -29.11 1.45 8.22
CA THR A 466 -28.13 1.81 9.24
C THR A 466 -27.00 0.78 9.27
N THR A 467 -25.76 1.23 9.49
CA THR A 467 -24.60 0.33 9.57
C THR A 467 -23.85 0.57 10.88
N ARG A 468 -23.60 -0.50 11.64
CA ARG A 468 -22.84 -0.51 12.89
C ARG A 468 -21.51 -1.22 12.69
N PHE A 469 -20.42 -0.57 13.07
CA PHE A 469 -19.08 -1.17 13.13
C PHE A 469 -18.27 -0.52 14.25
N GLY A 470 -17.18 -1.20 14.66
CA GLY A 470 -16.32 -0.76 15.74
C GLY A 470 -15.27 0.27 15.29
N ASN A 471 -14.10 0.24 15.96
CA ASN A 471 -13.07 1.22 15.65
C ASN A 471 -12.45 0.98 14.28
N VAL A 472 -12.13 2.07 13.59
CA VAL A 472 -11.40 2.02 12.33
C VAL A 472 -9.96 2.50 12.52
N LEU A 473 -9.02 1.76 11.93
CA LEU A 473 -7.59 2.03 12.04
C LEU A 473 -7.21 3.32 11.32
N GLY A 474 -6.28 4.07 11.92
CA GLY A 474 -5.73 5.28 11.30
C GLY A 474 -6.70 6.45 11.20
N SER A 475 -7.90 6.38 11.82
CA SER A 475 -8.83 7.51 11.82
C SER A 475 -8.33 8.66 12.69
N ASN A 476 -8.67 9.90 12.30
CA ASN A 476 -8.25 11.11 13.02
C ASN A 476 -8.62 11.05 14.50
N GLY A 477 -7.65 11.33 15.37
CA GLY A 477 -7.80 11.31 16.83
C GLY A 477 -7.97 9.91 17.45
N SER A 478 -7.72 8.82 16.68
CA SER A 478 -7.74 7.45 17.20
C SER A 478 -6.41 7.09 17.90
N VAL A 479 -6.41 5.92 18.52
CA VAL A 479 -5.29 5.44 19.37
C VAL A 479 -3.96 5.34 18.61
N ILE A 480 -3.95 4.92 17.34
CA ILE A 480 -2.72 4.73 16.56
C ILE A 480 -1.99 6.06 16.28
N PRO A 481 -2.64 7.10 15.71
CA PRO A 481 -2.02 8.42 15.57
C PRO A 481 -1.48 8.98 16.89
N ILE A 482 -2.23 8.83 17.99
CA ILE A 482 -1.79 9.30 19.33
C ILE A 482 -0.53 8.55 19.77
N PHE A 483 -0.49 7.23 19.68
CA PHE A 483 0.68 6.44 20.05
C PHE A 483 1.88 6.76 19.17
N ARG A 484 1.68 6.97 17.86
CA ARG A 484 2.75 7.37 16.93
C ARG A 484 3.38 8.70 17.34
N GLU A 485 2.55 9.68 17.71
CA GLU A 485 3.02 10.98 18.19
C GLU A 485 3.74 10.87 19.54
N GLN A 486 3.19 10.12 20.50
CA GLN A 486 3.83 9.88 21.80
C GLN A 486 5.20 9.19 21.64
N ILE A 487 5.31 8.18 20.76
CA ILE A 487 6.59 7.51 20.47
C ILE A 487 7.58 8.50 19.85
N LYS A 488 7.14 9.30 18.88
CA LYS A 488 7.98 10.32 18.22
C LYS A 488 8.54 11.34 19.22
N ASN A 489 7.77 11.67 20.25
CA ASN A 489 8.14 12.61 21.31
C ASN A 489 8.94 11.94 22.46
N GLY A 490 9.31 10.65 22.34
CA GLY A 490 10.09 9.92 23.35
C GLY A 490 9.25 9.30 24.47
N GLY A 491 7.93 9.29 24.35
CA GLY A 491 7.01 8.73 25.32
C GLY A 491 6.63 9.66 26.48
N PRO A 492 5.94 9.14 27.51
CA PRO A 492 5.39 7.80 27.61
C PRO A 492 4.18 7.56 26.71
N ILE A 493 3.91 6.29 26.35
CA ILE A 493 2.61 5.92 25.75
C ILE A 493 1.59 5.79 26.87
N THR A 494 0.44 6.42 26.68
CA THR A 494 -0.66 6.37 27.66
C THR A 494 -1.73 5.36 27.23
N VAL A 495 -1.99 4.36 28.05
CA VAL A 495 -3.04 3.36 27.87
C VAL A 495 -4.01 3.49 29.05
N THR A 496 -5.32 3.43 28.77
CA THR A 496 -6.32 3.65 29.83
C THR A 496 -6.34 2.52 30.83
N ASP A 497 -6.32 1.27 30.37
CA ASP A 497 -6.29 0.08 31.24
C ASP A 497 -5.57 -1.09 30.55
N PRO A 498 -4.83 -1.95 31.28
CA PRO A 498 -4.13 -3.12 30.70
C PRO A 498 -5.05 -4.10 29.98
N GLU A 499 -6.30 -4.21 30.42
CA GLU A 499 -7.27 -5.17 29.90
C GLU A 499 -8.18 -4.60 28.79
N VAL A 500 -8.05 -3.32 28.45
CA VAL A 500 -8.86 -2.70 27.39
C VAL A 500 -8.65 -3.41 26.06
N VAL A 501 -9.77 -3.83 25.49
CA VAL A 501 -9.85 -4.53 24.21
C VAL A 501 -10.71 -3.75 23.24
N ARG A 502 -10.28 -3.68 21.97
CA ARG A 502 -11.05 -3.04 20.89
C ARG A 502 -11.00 -3.89 19.64
N TYR A 503 -12.10 -3.82 18.89
CA TYR A 503 -12.16 -4.36 17.54
C TYR A 503 -11.63 -3.32 16.54
N PHE A 504 -10.93 -3.77 15.51
CA PHE A 504 -10.37 -2.88 14.51
C PHE A 504 -10.66 -3.38 13.10
N MET A 505 -10.99 -2.43 12.23
CA MET A 505 -11.17 -2.64 10.79
C MET A 505 -10.43 -1.54 10.02
N LEU A 506 -9.99 -1.80 8.79
CA LEU A 506 -9.49 -0.72 7.94
C LEU A 506 -10.62 0.19 7.49
N ILE A 507 -10.32 1.49 7.31
CA ILE A 507 -11.28 2.45 6.77
C ILE A 507 -11.79 2.00 5.38
N PRO A 508 -10.94 1.56 4.41
CA PRO A 508 -11.43 1.06 3.13
C PRO A 508 -12.32 -0.17 3.24
N GLU A 509 -12.05 -1.07 4.19
CA GLU A 509 -12.85 -2.27 4.43
C GLU A 509 -14.24 -1.90 4.98
N ALA A 510 -14.29 -1.04 5.99
CA ALA A 510 -15.55 -0.54 6.54
C ALA A 510 -16.41 0.14 5.45
N CYS A 511 -15.79 0.97 4.61
CA CYS A 511 -16.50 1.65 3.54
C CYS A 511 -17.05 0.69 2.48
N LYS A 512 -16.32 -0.37 2.11
CA LYS A 512 -16.82 -1.42 1.22
C LYS A 512 -18.06 -2.11 1.79
N LEU A 513 -18.02 -2.51 3.07
CA LEU A 513 -19.17 -3.13 3.74
C LEU A 513 -20.37 -2.18 3.87
N VAL A 514 -20.14 -0.87 4.08
CA VAL A 514 -21.21 0.14 4.07
C VAL A 514 -21.86 0.25 2.70
N LEU A 515 -21.09 0.24 1.62
CA LEU A 515 -21.63 0.27 0.26
C LEU A 515 -22.39 -1.01 -0.08
N GLU A 516 -21.89 -2.17 0.35
CA GLU A 516 -22.57 -3.46 0.21
C GLU A 516 -23.89 -3.49 0.98
N ALA A 517 -23.89 -3.12 2.27
CA ALA A 517 -25.09 -3.00 3.08
C ALA A 517 -26.11 -2.01 2.48
N GLY A 518 -25.62 -0.88 1.97
CA GLY A 518 -26.46 0.09 1.25
C GLY A 518 -27.08 -0.49 -0.02
N THR A 519 -26.40 -1.39 -0.70
CA THR A 519 -26.89 -2.07 -1.89
C THR A 519 -27.93 -3.15 -1.55
N MET A 520 -27.64 -3.97 -0.53
CA MET A 520 -28.51 -5.07 -0.10
C MET A 520 -29.78 -4.60 0.62
N GLY A 521 -29.70 -3.50 1.38
CA GLY A 521 -30.74 -3.04 2.27
C GLY A 521 -32.05 -2.70 1.55
N LYS A 522 -33.16 -3.09 2.16
CA LYS A 522 -34.52 -2.84 1.69
C LYS A 522 -35.22 -1.74 2.46
N GLY A 523 -34.65 -1.30 3.57
CA GLY A 523 -35.11 -0.24 4.46
C GLY A 523 -35.58 -0.75 5.82
N GLY A 524 -35.14 -0.06 6.89
CA GLY A 524 -35.40 -0.38 8.29
C GLY A 524 -34.33 -1.25 8.95
N GLU A 525 -33.40 -1.85 8.17
CA GLU A 525 -32.37 -2.73 8.72
C GLU A 525 -31.24 -1.95 9.41
N ILE A 526 -30.72 -2.57 10.49
CA ILE A 526 -29.44 -2.21 11.10
C ILE A 526 -28.45 -3.32 10.79
N TYR A 527 -27.52 -3.06 9.89
CA TYR A 527 -26.44 -3.99 9.56
C TYR A 527 -25.29 -3.88 10.54
N VAL A 528 -24.81 -5.01 11.00
CA VAL A 528 -23.67 -5.14 11.91
C VAL A 528 -22.56 -5.87 11.20
N PHE A 529 -21.35 -5.33 11.25
CA PHE A 529 -20.21 -5.93 10.59
C PHE A 529 -19.42 -6.80 11.55
N ASP A 530 -19.00 -7.98 11.05
CA ASP A 530 -18.05 -8.82 11.76
C ASP A 530 -16.68 -8.14 11.77
N MET A 531 -16.25 -7.73 12.95
CA MET A 531 -15.00 -7.01 13.19
C MET A 531 -13.78 -7.94 13.37
N GLY A 532 -13.95 -9.25 13.23
CA GLY A 532 -12.88 -10.23 13.45
C GLY A 532 -12.45 -10.33 14.92
N GLN A 533 -11.16 -10.56 15.16
CA GLN A 533 -10.63 -10.79 16.50
C GLN A 533 -10.36 -9.47 17.25
N PRO A 534 -10.69 -9.42 18.54
CA PRO A 534 -10.41 -8.26 19.37
C PRO A 534 -8.92 -8.13 19.70
N VAL A 535 -8.43 -6.90 19.84
CA VAL A 535 -7.03 -6.59 20.09
C VAL A 535 -6.87 -5.85 21.43
N LYS A 536 -6.00 -6.35 22.32
CA LYS A 536 -5.60 -5.64 23.54
C LYS A 536 -4.78 -4.39 23.18
N ILE A 537 -5.20 -3.23 23.67
CA ILE A 537 -4.54 -1.94 23.36
C ILE A 537 -3.10 -1.90 23.87
N VAL A 538 -2.81 -2.53 25.00
CA VAL A 538 -1.44 -2.64 25.52
C VAL A 538 -0.53 -3.42 24.57
N ASN A 539 -1.05 -4.47 23.91
CA ASN A 539 -0.27 -5.24 22.94
C ASN A 539 -0.01 -4.42 21.65
N LEU A 540 -1.00 -3.65 21.23
CA LEU A 540 -0.86 -2.69 20.13
C LEU A 540 0.25 -1.67 20.44
N ALA A 541 0.24 -1.07 21.64
CA ALA A 541 1.27 -0.13 22.09
C ALA A 541 2.67 -0.77 22.07
N LYS A 542 2.82 -1.97 22.63
CA LYS A 542 4.09 -2.71 22.64
C LYS A 542 4.60 -2.97 21.21
N ARG A 543 3.73 -3.39 20.30
CA ARG A 543 4.10 -3.62 18.90
C ARG A 543 4.54 -2.33 18.21
N MET A 544 3.85 -1.21 18.45
CA MET A 544 4.21 0.08 17.87
C MET A 544 5.56 0.60 18.36
N ILE A 545 5.88 0.46 19.66
CA ILE A 545 7.20 0.79 20.19
C ILE A 545 8.29 -0.02 19.46
N LYS A 546 8.10 -1.33 19.34
CA LYS A 546 9.06 -2.21 18.67
C LYS A 546 9.28 -1.84 17.21
N LEU A 547 8.18 -1.63 16.46
CA LEU A 547 8.25 -1.25 15.05
C LEU A 547 8.96 0.09 14.82
N SER A 548 8.77 1.05 15.71
CA SER A 548 9.43 2.35 15.61
C SER A 548 10.94 2.32 15.88
N GLY A 549 11.44 1.21 16.44
CA GLY A 549 12.83 1.10 16.91
C GLY A 549 13.16 2.03 18.08
N ALA A 550 12.15 2.64 18.70
CA ALA A 550 12.35 3.54 19.84
C ALA A 550 12.84 2.75 21.05
N LYS A 551 13.89 3.26 21.68
CA LYS A 551 14.44 2.72 22.93
C LYS A 551 13.89 3.54 24.08
N ASP A 552 13.59 2.88 25.20
CA ASP A 552 13.20 3.49 26.49
C ASP A 552 11.82 4.18 26.54
N VAL A 553 10.92 3.92 25.58
CA VAL A 553 9.53 4.40 25.65
C VAL A 553 8.73 3.53 26.62
N LYS A 554 8.25 4.13 27.71
CA LYS A 554 7.45 3.45 28.74
C LYS A 554 5.96 3.51 28.40
N ILE A 555 5.20 2.50 28.86
CA ILE A 555 3.73 2.50 28.84
C ILE A 555 3.25 2.88 30.25
N VAL A 556 2.35 3.85 30.33
CA VAL A 556 1.74 4.34 31.58
C VAL A 556 0.23 4.10 31.49
N PHE A 557 -0.34 3.58 32.57
CA PHE A 557 -1.78 3.38 32.69
C PHE A 557 -2.43 4.57 33.39
N THR A 558 -3.48 5.13 32.75
CA THR A 558 -4.10 6.39 33.19
C THR A 558 -5.45 6.20 33.89
N GLY A 559 -6.02 4.99 33.88
CA GLY A 559 -7.39 4.73 34.25
C GLY A 559 -8.36 4.92 33.09
N LEU A 560 -9.54 4.26 33.16
CA LEU A 560 -10.60 4.43 32.18
C LEU A 560 -11.09 5.87 32.14
N ARG A 561 -11.45 6.36 30.95
CA ARG A 561 -12.02 7.70 30.74
C ARG A 561 -13.53 7.65 30.98
N ASP A 562 -14.14 8.81 31.18
CA ASP A 562 -15.58 8.96 31.32
C ASP A 562 -16.30 8.35 30.12
N GLY A 563 -17.25 7.46 30.39
CA GLY A 563 -18.02 6.73 29.39
C GLY A 563 -17.29 5.59 28.66
N GLU A 564 -16.02 5.30 29.00
CA GLU A 564 -15.24 4.26 28.32
C GLU A 564 -15.57 2.87 28.86
N LYS A 565 -15.79 1.90 27.95
CA LYS A 565 -15.94 0.47 28.26
C LYS A 565 -14.59 -0.24 28.29
N LEU A 566 -14.45 -1.24 29.16
CA LEU A 566 -13.32 -2.17 29.11
C LEU A 566 -13.36 -3.02 27.82
N TYR A 567 -14.55 -3.50 27.47
CA TYR A 567 -14.83 -4.29 26.26
C TYR A 567 -15.97 -3.63 25.48
N GLU A 568 -15.79 -3.41 24.18
CA GLU A 568 -16.85 -2.94 23.29
C GLU A 568 -17.68 -4.12 22.79
N GLU A 569 -19.00 -3.94 22.75
CA GLU A 569 -19.93 -4.93 22.24
C GLU A 569 -20.39 -4.50 20.84
N VAL A 570 -20.34 -5.41 19.88
CA VAL A 570 -20.89 -5.15 18.53
C VAL A 570 -22.41 -5.29 18.56
N LEU A 571 -22.91 -6.21 19.40
CA LEU A 571 -24.32 -6.50 19.61
C LEU A 571 -24.68 -6.45 21.08
N ALA A 572 -25.89 -5.97 21.41
CA ALA A 572 -26.45 -6.13 22.74
C ALA A 572 -26.73 -7.62 23.02
N LYS A 573 -26.61 -8.04 24.29
CA LYS A 573 -26.97 -9.43 24.69
C LYS A 573 -28.41 -9.82 24.34
N ALA A 574 -29.32 -8.85 24.30
CA ALA A 574 -30.73 -9.02 23.94
C ALA A 574 -30.98 -8.93 22.42
N GLU A 575 -30.01 -8.50 21.63
CA GLU A 575 -30.12 -8.44 20.17
C GLU A 575 -29.75 -9.79 19.57
N ASN A 576 -30.67 -10.39 18.84
CA ASN A 576 -30.41 -11.50 17.95
C ASN A 576 -29.97 -10.96 16.59
N THR A 577 -29.12 -11.68 15.88
CA THR A 577 -28.74 -11.34 14.51
C THR A 577 -29.32 -12.34 13.53
N LEU A 578 -29.68 -11.84 12.35
CA LEU A 578 -30.00 -12.64 11.19
C LEU A 578 -28.82 -12.62 10.21
N PRO A 579 -28.44 -13.77 9.64
CA PRO A 579 -27.41 -13.82 8.60
C PRO A 579 -27.91 -13.11 7.34
N THR A 580 -26.96 -12.62 6.53
CA THR A 580 -27.21 -12.11 5.19
C THR A 580 -26.49 -12.97 4.15
N ASP A 581 -26.64 -12.64 2.88
CA ASP A 581 -25.88 -13.28 1.80
C ASP A 581 -24.37 -12.99 1.88
N HIS A 582 -23.98 -11.95 2.63
CA HIS A 582 -22.59 -11.59 2.84
C HIS A 582 -22.09 -12.10 4.22
N PRO A 583 -21.00 -12.94 4.28
CA PRO A 583 -20.57 -13.60 5.50
C PRO A 583 -20.12 -12.65 6.62
N LYS A 584 -19.71 -11.43 6.30
CA LYS A 584 -19.25 -10.41 7.26
C LYS A 584 -20.32 -9.37 7.62
N ILE A 585 -21.55 -9.51 7.11
CA ILE A 585 -22.66 -8.59 7.36
C ILE A 585 -23.83 -9.37 7.97
N MET A 586 -24.32 -8.92 9.11
CA MET A 586 -25.48 -9.47 9.80
C MET A 586 -26.53 -8.37 9.99
N ILE A 587 -27.79 -8.72 10.17
CA ILE A 587 -28.87 -7.78 10.52
C ILE A 587 -29.16 -7.92 12.01
N ALA A 588 -29.08 -6.81 12.75
CA ALA A 588 -29.47 -6.75 14.15
C ALA A 588 -31.00 -6.75 14.29
N GLN A 589 -31.53 -7.59 15.16
CA GLN A 589 -32.93 -7.54 15.59
C GLN A 589 -33.02 -6.62 16.81
N VAL A 590 -33.58 -5.43 16.60
CA VAL A 590 -33.70 -4.40 17.64
C VAL A 590 -35.17 -4.12 17.92
N ARG A 591 -35.43 -3.52 19.08
CA ARG A 591 -36.79 -3.08 19.46
C ARG A 591 -37.26 -2.01 18.47
N GLU A 592 -38.51 -2.18 18.03
CA GLU A 592 -39.21 -1.19 17.22
C GLU A 592 -39.74 -0.05 18.09
N TYR A 593 -39.74 1.16 17.54
CA TYR A 593 -40.23 2.37 18.18
C TYR A 593 -41.28 3.04 17.29
N ASP A 594 -42.34 3.56 17.93
CA ASP A 594 -43.34 4.33 17.24
C ASP A 594 -42.78 5.67 16.78
N TYR A 595 -43.12 6.07 15.55
CA TYR A 595 -42.59 7.28 14.91
C TYR A 595 -43.04 8.57 15.60
N GLU A 596 -44.33 8.66 16.02
CA GLU A 596 -44.82 9.86 16.72
C GLU A 596 -44.11 10.05 18.05
N SER A 597 -43.92 8.97 18.80
CA SER A 597 -43.18 8.97 20.06
C SER A 597 -41.70 9.34 19.84
N ALA A 598 -41.08 8.88 18.78
CA ALA A 598 -39.70 9.22 18.44
C ALA A 598 -39.54 10.72 18.16
N ILE A 599 -40.45 11.32 17.38
CA ILE A 599 -40.49 12.77 17.11
C ILE A 599 -40.63 13.57 18.40
N GLN A 600 -41.63 13.23 19.22
CA GLN A 600 -41.90 13.97 20.46
C GLN A 600 -40.70 13.94 21.42
N ASN A 601 -40.10 12.77 21.55
CA ASN A 601 -38.90 12.58 22.37
C ASN A 601 -37.71 13.39 21.87
N GLU A 602 -37.47 13.40 20.55
CA GLU A 602 -36.39 14.20 19.97
C GLU A 602 -36.65 15.70 20.10
N GLU A 603 -37.88 16.17 19.92
CA GLU A 603 -38.24 17.58 20.11
C GLU A 603 -38.04 18.03 21.54
N ARG A 604 -38.50 17.24 22.52
CA ARG A 604 -38.25 17.48 23.93
C ARG A 604 -36.78 17.55 24.25
N LEU A 605 -35.99 16.59 23.72
CA LEU A 605 -34.54 16.52 23.94
C LEU A 605 -33.81 17.71 23.27
N LEU A 606 -34.24 18.11 22.08
CA LEU A 606 -33.68 19.25 21.37
C LEU A 606 -33.95 20.56 22.13
N GLN A 607 -35.19 20.76 22.66
CA GLN A 607 -35.52 21.92 23.50
C GLN A 607 -34.65 21.96 24.75
N ALA A 608 -34.48 20.83 25.44
CA ALA A 608 -33.60 20.71 26.60
C ALA A 608 -32.12 21.06 26.26
N SER A 609 -31.67 20.71 25.05
CA SER A 609 -30.30 21.00 24.64
C SER A 609 -29.94 22.49 24.55
N TYR A 610 -30.96 23.36 24.38
CA TYR A 610 -30.75 24.81 24.35
C TYR A 610 -30.71 25.45 25.75
N THR A 611 -31.06 24.70 26.79
CA THR A 611 -30.88 25.18 28.17
C THR A 611 -29.47 24.97 28.68
N PHE A 612 -28.69 24.09 28.04
CA PHE A 612 -27.37 23.66 28.45
C PHE A 612 -27.30 23.05 29.87
N ASP A 613 -28.42 22.50 30.35
CA ASP A 613 -28.48 21.69 31.57
C ASP A 613 -28.10 20.24 31.21
N ASP A 614 -26.84 19.93 31.38
CA ASP A 614 -26.29 18.61 31.06
C ASP A 614 -27.03 17.46 31.77
N MET A 615 -27.42 17.69 33.05
CA MET A 615 -28.08 16.64 33.83
C MET A 615 -29.48 16.36 33.31
N GLU A 616 -30.24 17.41 32.95
CA GLU A 616 -31.56 17.25 32.35
C GLU A 616 -31.50 16.61 30.97
N ILE A 617 -30.53 17.02 30.12
CA ILE A 617 -30.35 16.45 28.78
C ILE A 617 -30.08 14.94 28.90
N VAL A 618 -29.13 14.53 29.76
CA VAL A 618 -28.78 13.12 29.90
C VAL A 618 -29.93 12.32 30.55
N ARG A 619 -30.70 12.91 31.45
CA ARG A 619 -31.89 12.27 32.02
C ARG A 619 -32.90 11.92 30.91
N ILE A 620 -33.21 12.88 30.03
CA ILE A 620 -34.11 12.65 28.88
C ILE A 620 -33.52 11.60 27.93
N MET A 621 -32.22 11.62 27.68
CA MET A 621 -31.53 10.59 26.87
C MET A 621 -31.74 9.19 27.44
N LYS A 622 -31.65 9.02 28.76
CA LYS A 622 -31.87 7.73 29.46
C LYS A 622 -33.34 7.30 29.43
N GLU A 623 -34.29 8.25 29.46
CA GLU A 623 -35.71 7.96 29.28
C GLU A 623 -36.01 7.41 27.86
N ILE A 624 -35.39 8.01 26.84
CA ILE A 624 -35.54 7.58 25.43
C ILE A 624 -34.86 6.23 25.18
N VAL A 625 -33.68 6.01 25.78
CA VAL A 625 -32.87 4.82 25.62
C VAL A 625 -32.66 4.16 27.00
N PRO A 626 -33.59 3.31 27.46
CA PRO A 626 -33.53 2.71 28.80
C PRO A 626 -32.31 1.83 29.05
N GLU A 627 -31.72 1.29 27.97
CA GLU A 627 -30.47 0.52 28.01
C GLU A 627 -29.23 1.38 28.24
N TYR A 628 -29.33 2.72 28.19
CA TYR A 628 -28.21 3.62 28.47
C TYR A 628 -27.89 3.64 29.97
N LYS A 629 -26.76 3.06 30.33
CA LYS A 629 -26.20 3.11 31.71
C LYS A 629 -24.82 3.76 31.63
N SER A 630 -24.64 4.87 32.34
CA SER A 630 -23.37 5.58 32.36
C SER A 630 -22.27 4.74 33.01
N HIS A 631 -21.02 4.92 32.58
CA HIS A 631 -19.87 4.23 33.17
C HIS A 631 -18.74 5.22 33.37
N CYS A 632 -18.16 5.27 34.57
CA CYS A 632 -17.11 6.21 34.95
C CYS A 632 -17.46 7.68 34.62
N SER A 633 -18.73 8.08 34.75
CA SER A 633 -19.22 9.38 34.35
C SER A 633 -20.00 10.07 35.46
N LYS A 634 -20.00 11.41 35.47
CA LYS A 634 -20.81 12.24 36.39
C LYS A 634 -22.31 11.92 36.31
N TYR A 635 -22.74 11.25 35.24
CA TYR A 635 -24.15 10.91 34.98
C TYR A 635 -24.57 9.54 35.55
N GLU A 636 -23.69 8.81 36.25
CA GLU A 636 -24.04 7.57 36.94
C GLU A 636 -25.10 7.78 38.03
N CYS A 637 -25.15 8.98 38.64
CA CYS A 637 -26.18 9.32 39.62
C CYS A 637 -27.60 9.30 39.04
N LEU A 638 -27.76 9.34 37.71
CA LEU A 638 -29.04 9.24 37.03
C LEU A 638 -29.46 7.79 36.74
N ASP A 639 -28.57 6.81 36.91
CA ASP A 639 -28.86 5.38 36.72
C ASP A 639 -29.65 4.75 37.87
N SER A 640 -29.60 5.36 39.05
CA SER A 640 -30.24 4.84 40.27
C SER A 640 -31.72 5.24 40.43
N VAL A 641 -32.29 5.88 39.43
CA VAL A 641 -33.70 6.40 39.46
C VAL A 641 -34.68 5.46 38.72
N ASN A 642 -34.20 4.30 38.20
CA ASN A 642 -35.07 3.32 37.50
C ASN A 642 -35.17 2.00 38.24
#